data_a2610e6428bf577da3509332ef6a9e47
#
_entry.id   a2610e6428bf577da3509332ef6a9e47
#
_cell.length_a   1.000
_cell.length_b   1.000
_cell.length_c   1.000
_cell.angle_alpha   90.00
_cell.angle_beta   90.00
_cell.angle_gamma   90.00
#
_symmetry.space_group_name_H-M   'P 1'
#
loop_
_entity.id
_entity.type
_entity.pdbx_description
1 polymer ?
#
loop_
_entity_poly.entity_id
_entity_poly.type
_entity_poly.pdbx_seq_one_letter_code
_entity_poly.pdbx_strand_id
1 'polypeptide(L)'
;MAGRRTNSMEVSGSPGSESVSQDSLVGLTAFEVLKQLDRESAKRALAARLVRADGLVNGPVDLDYVLKAGERVEPITPDSPDALEIYRHSTSHLLAAAVLDLFPGTKLGIGPALVDDPKGGFFYDFQRDDGRFTPEDLAKIEKRMRDLVKRNLRYQRYEMPKTEAEQRFSGMGEALKCELIEDKGSDVVSCYSIEGTPFIDFCLGPHIPSTAKIKAFKLLSIAGAHWLGDEKRPQMQRIYGTAFFSQEELDQWLKQKEEAEKRDHRRLGTELDLFSFSTEVGSGLVLWHPNGAIIRRKIEQFLDGELSRRGYSFVNTPHITDSELFRVSGHLELYRDVLYPAMKDEESEQLEFRLKPMNCPFHIQIYRSRQRSYRDLPQRFAEYGTVYRYERSGVSHGLMRARGFTQDDAHIFCTPDQLKDEILGCLDLVDFVLRAFGFEYRTELSVRHPTDHSKYLGADDVWVLGERALIDALEERNLPYQRMEDEAAFYGPKIDFKVVDAITRLWQLSTIQIDFNLPQRFGLEYSGSDNKPHQPIMLHRAILGSFERFFGILIEHYAGAFPVWLAPVQAIVLPISDKHNEQALAVERELKDEKFRVTSDLRGEKIGAKIRDAQLRKIPFMLVVGEREALSQTVAVRDRVKGDLGAVPVAEFSERLRELERTRAQTT
;
A
#
# COMPACT_ATOMS: atom_id res chain seq x y z
N MET A 1 38.21 13.11 4.94
CA MET A 1 38.24 14.47 4.39
C MET A 1 37.78 14.44 2.94
N ALA A 2 36.55 14.84 2.67
CA ALA A 2 36.07 15.40 1.41
C ALA A 2 34.57 15.69 1.60
N GLY A 3 34.28 16.94 1.87
CA GLY A 3 32.91 17.42 2.07
C GLY A 3 32.09 17.34 0.79
N ARG A 4 30.90 16.79 0.85
CA ARG A 4 29.89 16.94 -0.18
C ARG A 4 29.30 18.35 -0.07
N ARG A 5 29.51 19.12 -1.10
CA ARG A 5 28.86 20.41 -1.35
C ARG A 5 27.40 20.17 -1.61
N THR A 6 26.56 20.75 -0.77
CA THR A 6 25.15 21.04 -1.12
C THR A 6 25.18 21.96 -2.35
N ASN A 7 24.51 21.56 -3.42
CA ASN A 7 24.26 22.40 -4.57
C ASN A 7 23.29 23.52 -4.16
N SER A 8 23.84 24.63 -3.68
CA SER A 8 23.14 25.89 -3.74
C SER A 8 23.12 26.31 -5.21
N MET A 9 21.95 26.31 -5.84
CA MET A 9 21.78 27.04 -7.10
C MET A 9 22.05 28.51 -6.82
N GLU A 10 23.24 28.97 -7.22
CA GLU A 10 23.50 30.37 -7.44
C GLU A 10 22.64 30.82 -8.63
N VAL A 11 21.61 31.58 -8.33
CA VAL A 11 20.87 32.34 -9.34
C VAL A 11 21.83 33.39 -9.87
N SER A 12 22.31 33.18 -11.09
CA SER A 12 23.06 34.18 -11.85
C SER A 12 22.19 35.44 -11.99
N GLY A 13 22.57 36.49 -11.27
CA GLY A 13 21.87 37.75 -11.31
C GLY A 13 21.94 38.40 -12.69
N SER A 14 20.78 38.66 -13.27
CA SER A 14 20.66 39.70 -14.31
C SER A 14 20.91 41.07 -13.67
N PRO A 15 21.64 41.95 -14.32
CA PRO A 15 21.95 43.29 -13.76
C PRO A 15 20.68 44.14 -13.79
N GLY A 16 20.08 44.38 -12.60
CA GLY A 16 18.92 45.26 -12.47
C GLY A 16 17.98 45.00 -11.27
N SER A 17 18.29 44.06 -10.37
CA SER A 17 17.50 43.91 -9.15
C SER A 17 18.08 44.78 -8.04
N GLU A 18 17.42 45.90 -7.71
CA GLU A 18 17.60 46.57 -6.43
C GLU A 18 17.39 45.52 -5.32
N SER A 19 18.39 45.34 -4.45
CA SER A 19 18.28 44.48 -3.28
C SER A 19 17.23 45.07 -2.35
N VAL A 20 16.02 44.49 -2.37
CA VAL A 20 14.94 44.85 -1.43
C VAL A 20 15.45 44.52 -0.03
N SER A 21 15.59 45.54 0.86
CA SER A 21 16.03 45.31 2.22
C SER A 21 14.96 44.52 2.99
N GLN A 22 15.36 43.52 3.80
CA GLN A 22 14.45 42.68 4.56
C GLN A 22 13.47 43.47 5.44
N ASP A 23 13.90 44.64 5.97
CA ASP A 23 13.07 45.53 6.79
C ASP A 23 11.93 46.16 5.99
N SER A 24 12.04 46.30 4.68
CA SER A 24 11.03 46.90 3.82
C SER A 24 9.88 45.91 3.48
N LEU A 25 10.02 44.63 3.83
CA LEU A 25 9.03 43.58 3.56
C LEU A 25 8.11 43.31 4.76
N VAL A 26 8.43 43.83 5.94
CA VAL A 26 7.61 43.69 7.15
C VAL A 26 6.31 44.48 7.01
N GLY A 27 5.18 43.82 7.33
CA GLY A 27 3.85 44.43 7.20
C GLY A 27 3.21 44.24 5.81
N LEU A 28 3.93 43.69 4.84
CA LEU A 28 3.35 43.27 3.55
C LEU A 28 2.75 41.85 3.68
N THR A 29 1.75 41.56 2.85
CA THR A 29 1.22 40.21 2.74
C THR A 29 2.21 39.30 2.02
N ALA A 30 2.14 37.99 2.29
CA ALA A 30 2.95 36.98 1.58
C ALA A 30 2.81 37.13 0.07
N PHE A 31 1.61 37.40 -0.45
CA PHE A 31 1.38 37.64 -1.86
C PHE A 31 2.11 38.87 -2.41
N GLU A 32 2.07 39.98 -1.68
CA GLU A 32 2.75 41.23 -2.07
C GLU A 32 4.25 41.04 -2.13
N VAL A 33 4.84 40.33 -1.15
CA VAL A 33 6.25 40.00 -1.13
C VAL A 33 6.62 39.08 -2.29
N LEU A 34 5.89 37.99 -2.50
CA LEU A 34 6.11 37.07 -3.63
C LEU A 34 6.02 37.81 -4.98
N LYS A 35 5.06 38.74 -5.11
CA LYS A 35 4.87 39.54 -6.33
C LYS A 35 6.03 40.49 -6.59
N GLN A 36 6.68 40.99 -5.54
CA GLN A 36 7.91 41.81 -5.69
C GLN A 36 9.12 40.97 -6.05
N LEU A 37 9.21 39.74 -5.51
CA LEU A 37 10.32 38.82 -5.76
C LEU A 37 10.24 38.16 -7.15
N ASP A 38 9.10 37.57 -7.46
CA ASP A 38 8.78 36.90 -8.72
C ASP A 38 7.29 36.98 -9.03
N ARG A 39 6.93 37.81 -9.98
CA ARG A 39 5.55 38.07 -10.37
C ARG A 39 4.86 36.83 -11.00
N GLU A 40 5.60 36.00 -11.71
CA GLU A 40 5.01 34.82 -12.34
C GLU A 40 4.77 33.70 -11.32
N SER A 41 5.72 33.45 -10.42
CA SER A 41 5.51 32.52 -9.31
C SER A 41 4.38 32.96 -8.39
N ALA A 42 4.27 34.26 -8.08
CA ALA A 42 3.18 34.80 -7.28
C ALA A 42 1.79 34.54 -7.90
N LYS A 43 1.66 34.65 -9.23
CA LYS A 43 0.40 34.33 -9.93
C LYS A 43 0.02 32.86 -9.82
N ARG A 44 1.02 31.94 -9.82
CA ARG A 44 0.83 30.50 -9.70
C ARG A 44 0.63 30.05 -8.27
N ALA A 45 1.05 30.86 -7.28
CA ALA A 45 1.01 30.50 -5.87
C ALA A 45 -0.41 30.15 -5.39
N LEU A 46 -0.47 29.10 -4.59
CA LEU A 46 -1.66 28.63 -3.89
C LEU A 46 -1.62 29.00 -2.42
N ALA A 47 -0.43 29.02 -1.82
CA ALA A 47 -0.10 29.42 -0.47
C ALA A 47 1.37 29.86 -0.43
N ALA A 48 1.91 30.18 0.74
CA ALA A 48 3.31 30.46 0.93
C ALA A 48 3.91 29.64 2.07
N ARG A 49 5.19 29.27 1.97
CA ARG A 49 5.94 28.62 3.05
C ARG A 49 6.73 29.67 3.79
N LEU A 50 6.54 29.75 5.12
CA LEU A 50 7.31 30.62 6.00
C LEU A 50 8.67 30.01 6.31
N VAL A 51 9.73 30.81 6.11
CA VAL A 51 11.09 30.48 6.49
C VAL A 51 11.60 31.54 7.44
N ARG A 52 12.08 31.17 8.64
CA ARG A 52 12.68 32.08 9.60
C ARG A 52 14.12 32.44 9.23
N ALA A 53 14.64 33.48 9.83
CA ALA A 53 16.02 33.93 9.61
C ALA A 53 17.09 32.87 10.01
N ASP A 54 16.75 31.97 10.94
CA ASP A 54 17.58 30.82 11.34
C ASP A 54 17.50 29.64 10.37
N GLY A 55 16.72 29.74 9.29
CA GLY A 55 16.51 28.70 8.30
C GLY A 55 15.47 27.63 8.68
N LEU A 56 14.82 27.76 9.84
CA LEU A 56 13.73 26.88 10.24
C LEU A 56 12.46 27.17 9.43
N VAL A 57 11.87 26.11 8.89
CA VAL A 57 10.61 26.18 8.14
C VAL A 57 9.44 26.15 9.12
N ASN A 58 8.60 27.17 9.09
CA ASN A 58 7.42 27.32 9.98
C ASN A 58 6.11 26.89 9.32
N GLY A 59 6.13 25.92 8.42
CA GLY A 59 4.93 25.42 7.76
C GLY A 59 4.30 26.39 6.73
N PRO A 60 3.22 25.94 6.06
CA PRO A 60 2.53 26.75 5.06
C PRO A 60 1.57 27.76 5.68
N VAL A 61 1.42 28.93 5.03
CA VAL A 61 0.51 30.04 5.41
C VAL A 61 -0.29 30.51 4.19
N ASP A 62 -1.41 31.22 4.46
CA ASP A 62 -2.20 31.84 3.41
C ASP A 62 -1.42 32.96 2.70
N LEU A 63 -1.83 33.28 1.48
CA LEU A 63 -1.20 34.37 0.73
C LEU A 63 -1.48 35.79 1.30
N ASP A 64 -2.49 35.94 2.12
CA ASP A 64 -2.82 37.17 2.85
C ASP A 64 -2.17 37.26 4.24
N TYR A 65 -1.36 36.29 4.65
CA TYR A 65 -0.55 36.35 5.85
C TYR A 65 0.39 37.54 5.82
N VAL A 66 0.37 38.38 6.87
CA VAL A 66 1.21 39.57 7.00
C VAL A 66 2.54 39.21 7.64
N LEU A 67 3.65 39.43 6.93
CA LEU A 67 5.00 39.10 7.39
C LEU A 67 5.44 39.88 8.59
N LYS A 68 6.09 39.20 9.53
CA LYS A 68 6.74 39.76 10.71
C LYS A 68 8.24 39.94 10.50
N ALA A 69 8.89 40.68 11.37
CA ALA A 69 10.34 40.90 11.30
C ALA A 69 11.11 39.56 11.36
N GLY A 70 12.05 39.37 10.43
CA GLY A 70 12.87 38.17 10.33
C GLY A 70 12.22 36.98 9.59
N GLU A 71 11.00 37.14 9.07
CA GLU A 71 10.32 36.11 8.26
C GLU A 71 10.60 36.32 6.76
N ARG A 72 10.69 35.21 6.03
CA ARG A 72 10.76 35.14 4.56
C ARG A 72 9.67 34.21 4.06
N VAL A 73 9.29 34.35 2.80
CA VAL A 73 8.30 33.47 2.18
C VAL A 73 8.82 32.89 0.88
N GLU A 74 8.46 31.63 0.67
CA GLU A 74 8.63 30.91 -0.61
C GLU A 74 7.26 30.56 -1.15
N PRO A 75 7.04 30.60 -2.48
CA PRO A 75 5.75 30.31 -3.06
C PRO A 75 5.48 28.78 -3.04
N ILE A 76 4.28 28.38 -2.62
CA ILE A 76 3.76 27.03 -2.83
C ILE A 76 2.94 27.06 -4.10
N THR A 77 3.51 26.49 -5.17
CA THR A 77 2.87 26.37 -6.49
C THR A 77 2.39 24.93 -6.73
N PRO A 78 1.61 24.65 -7.77
CA PRO A 78 1.18 23.27 -8.08
C PRO A 78 2.30 22.22 -8.14
N ASP A 79 3.54 22.65 -8.41
CA ASP A 79 4.71 21.77 -8.48
C ASP A 79 5.33 21.48 -7.09
N SER A 80 4.85 22.15 -6.03
CA SER A 80 5.35 21.99 -4.66
C SER A 80 4.75 20.73 -3.98
N PRO A 81 5.50 20.02 -3.13
CA PRO A 81 5.01 18.81 -2.45
C PRO A 81 3.71 19.03 -1.65
N ASP A 82 3.60 20.17 -0.95
CA ASP A 82 2.46 20.49 -0.06
C ASP A 82 1.23 21.00 -0.83
N ALA A 83 1.38 21.30 -2.11
CA ALA A 83 0.35 21.98 -2.90
C ALA A 83 -0.96 21.19 -3.03
N LEU A 84 -0.84 19.88 -3.26
CA LEU A 84 -2.00 19.03 -3.49
C LEU A 84 -2.86 18.87 -2.24
N GLU A 85 -2.24 18.81 -1.07
CA GLU A 85 -2.93 18.75 0.21
C GLU A 85 -3.76 20.02 0.45
N ILE A 86 -3.14 21.21 0.33
CA ILE A 86 -3.80 22.50 0.48
C ILE A 86 -4.95 22.65 -0.53
N TYR A 87 -4.72 22.22 -1.76
CA TYR A 87 -5.71 22.29 -2.83
C TYR A 87 -6.93 21.41 -2.55
N ARG A 88 -6.72 20.16 -2.13
CA ARG A 88 -7.77 19.20 -1.78
C ARG A 88 -8.51 19.62 -0.52
N HIS A 89 -7.81 20.11 0.50
CA HIS A 89 -8.43 20.66 1.69
C HIS A 89 -9.32 21.86 1.37
N SER A 90 -8.87 22.79 0.54
CA SER A 90 -9.69 23.90 0.07
C SER A 90 -10.91 23.43 -0.74
N THR A 91 -10.76 22.36 -1.52
CA THR A 91 -11.88 21.78 -2.28
C THR A 91 -12.90 21.09 -1.35
N SER A 92 -12.47 20.52 -0.22
CA SER A 92 -13.41 19.98 0.78
C SER A 92 -14.27 21.09 1.42
N HIS A 93 -13.69 22.25 1.66
CA HIS A 93 -14.46 23.43 2.13
C HIS A 93 -15.44 23.97 1.06
N LEU A 94 -15.04 23.94 -0.22
CA LEU A 94 -15.97 24.24 -1.33
C LEU A 94 -17.15 23.26 -1.36
N LEU A 95 -16.90 21.96 -1.12
CA LEU A 95 -17.95 20.95 -0.98
C LEU A 95 -18.90 21.32 0.16
N ALA A 96 -18.37 21.66 1.35
CA ALA A 96 -19.18 22.02 2.50
C ALA A 96 -20.03 23.28 2.23
N ALA A 97 -19.46 24.30 1.59
CA ALA A 97 -20.19 25.48 1.19
C ALA A 97 -21.35 25.18 0.21
N ALA A 98 -21.12 24.30 -0.76
CA ALA A 98 -22.15 23.87 -1.71
C ALA A 98 -23.27 23.07 -1.03
N VAL A 99 -22.91 22.23 -0.05
CA VAL A 99 -23.89 21.44 0.73
C VAL A 99 -24.75 22.33 1.58
N LEU A 100 -24.19 23.29 2.34
CA LEU A 100 -24.95 24.24 3.17
C LEU A 100 -25.90 25.10 2.36
N ASP A 101 -25.53 25.44 1.15
CA ASP A 101 -26.33 26.26 0.23
C ASP A 101 -27.53 25.49 -0.36
N LEU A 102 -27.36 24.19 -0.65
CA LEU A 102 -28.42 23.34 -1.17
C LEU A 102 -29.27 22.67 -0.10
N PHE A 103 -28.70 22.43 1.07
CA PHE A 103 -29.32 21.73 2.18
C PHE A 103 -29.14 22.52 3.49
N PRO A 104 -29.89 23.62 3.66
CA PRO A 104 -29.82 24.44 4.87
C PRO A 104 -30.11 23.61 6.12
N GLY A 105 -29.42 23.89 7.21
CA GLY A 105 -29.55 23.16 8.48
C GLY A 105 -28.66 21.93 8.61
N THR A 106 -27.93 21.53 7.55
CA THR A 106 -26.90 20.50 7.63
C THR A 106 -25.80 20.91 8.60
N LYS A 107 -25.38 20.00 9.50
CA LYS A 107 -24.28 20.22 10.46
C LYS A 107 -22.96 19.74 9.90
N LEU A 108 -21.92 20.48 10.21
CA LEU A 108 -20.57 20.25 9.72
C LEU A 108 -19.76 19.36 10.67
N GLY A 109 -19.15 18.29 10.14
CA GLY A 109 -18.11 17.51 10.81
C GLY A 109 -16.71 18.01 10.46
N ILE A 110 -15.87 17.11 9.96
CA ILE A 110 -14.48 17.41 9.54
C ILE A 110 -14.31 17.18 8.04
N GLY A 111 -13.37 17.92 7.42
CA GLY A 111 -13.11 17.87 5.97
C GLY A 111 -11.62 17.86 5.60
N PRO A 112 -10.84 16.83 5.99
CA PRO A 112 -9.43 16.75 5.68
C PRO A 112 -9.15 16.41 4.21
N ALA A 113 -7.96 16.77 3.74
CA ALA A 113 -7.37 16.19 2.55
C ALA A 113 -6.90 14.75 2.83
N LEU A 114 -6.96 13.91 1.80
CA LEU A 114 -6.48 12.53 1.78
C LEU A 114 -5.46 12.39 0.64
N VAL A 115 -4.20 12.69 0.91
CA VAL A 115 -3.17 12.70 -0.16
C VAL A 115 -2.84 11.27 -0.59
N ASP A 116 -2.70 10.37 0.38
CA ASP A 116 -2.25 8.99 0.16
C ASP A 116 -3.36 7.93 0.24
N ASP A 117 -4.62 8.34 0.44
CA ASP A 117 -5.75 7.41 0.52
C ASP A 117 -6.26 7.03 -0.88
N PRO A 118 -6.26 5.73 -1.24
CA PRO A 118 -6.75 5.26 -2.53
C PRO A 118 -8.26 5.49 -2.75
N LYS A 119 -9.04 5.78 -1.69
CA LYS A 119 -10.48 6.03 -1.77
C LYS A 119 -10.86 7.41 -2.31
N GLY A 120 -9.94 8.36 -2.27
CA GLY A 120 -10.25 9.70 -2.75
C GLY A 120 -9.23 10.75 -2.29
N GLY A 121 -9.32 11.96 -2.80
CA GLY A 121 -8.42 13.07 -2.50
C GLY A 121 -8.82 13.91 -1.30
N PHE A 122 -10.09 13.90 -0.90
CA PHE A 122 -10.64 14.56 0.30
C PHE A 122 -11.98 13.95 0.67
N PHE A 123 -12.45 14.25 1.86
CA PHE A 123 -13.85 14.05 2.24
C PHE A 123 -14.36 15.22 3.08
N TYR A 124 -15.67 15.24 3.32
CA TYR A 124 -16.29 16.03 4.35
C TYR A 124 -17.42 15.25 5.03
N ASP A 125 -17.50 15.32 6.36
CA ASP A 125 -18.52 14.67 7.17
C ASP A 125 -19.68 15.63 7.45
N PHE A 126 -20.90 15.15 7.25
CA PHE A 126 -22.11 15.91 7.45
C PHE A 126 -23.11 15.14 8.31
N GLN A 127 -23.87 15.88 9.10
CA GLN A 127 -25.06 15.35 9.80
C GLN A 127 -26.28 16.14 9.31
N ARG A 128 -27.31 15.42 8.91
CA ARG A 128 -28.61 15.97 8.50
C ARG A 128 -29.71 15.41 9.36
N ASP A 129 -30.60 16.29 9.86
CA ASP A 129 -31.77 15.92 10.65
C ASP A 129 -33.00 15.64 9.75
N ASP A 130 -33.01 16.22 8.54
CA ASP A 130 -34.10 16.16 7.58
C ASP A 130 -33.99 15.05 6.52
N GLY A 131 -33.03 14.14 6.65
CA GLY A 131 -32.84 13.04 5.74
C GLY A 131 -31.38 12.62 5.53
N ARG A 132 -31.14 11.86 4.47
CA ARG A 132 -29.80 11.38 4.08
C ARG A 132 -29.48 11.81 2.65
N PHE A 133 -28.18 12.06 2.39
CA PHE A 133 -27.71 12.26 1.03
C PHE A 133 -27.84 10.97 0.23
N THR A 134 -28.23 11.12 -1.03
CA THR A 134 -28.36 10.04 -2.00
C THR A 134 -27.33 10.22 -3.14
N PRO A 135 -27.05 9.18 -3.94
CA PRO A 135 -26.18 9.30 -5.11
C PRO A 135 -26.58 10.42 -6.09
N GLU A 136 -27.89 10.70 -6.23
CA GLU A 136 -28.42 11.75 -7.08
C GLU A 136 -28.07 13.16 -6.58
N ASP A 137 -27.87 13.30 -5.27
CA ASP A 137 -27.48 14.57 -4.67
C ASP A 137 -26.03 14.94 -5.00
N LEU A 138 -25.15 13.94 -5.20
CA LEU A 138 -23.76 14.20 -5.61
C LEU A 138 -23.68 15.05 -6.87
N ALA A 139 -24.51 14.75 -7.88
CA ALA A 139 -24.53 15.50 -9.14
C ALA A 139 -25.00 16.96 -8.93
N LYS A 140 -25.98 17.19 -8.04
CA LYS A 140 -26.49 18.53 -7.70
C LYS A 140 -25.42 19.32 -6.93
N ILE A 141 -24.79 18.69 -5.96
CA ILE A 141 -23.72 19.31 -5.14
C ILE A 141 -22.53 19.67 -6.05
N GLU A 142 -22.08 18.76 -6.90
CA GLU A 142 -20.97 18.98 -7.84
C GLU A 142 -21.26 20.14 -8.80
N LYS A 143 -22.49 20.23 -9.32
CA LYS A 143 -22.94 21.37 -10.13
C LYS A 143 -22.85 22.68 -9.33
N ARG A 144 -23.32 22.68 -8.06
CA ARG A 144 -23.26 23.87 -7.22
C ARG A 144 -21.81 24.28 -6.91
N MET A 145 -20.94 23.33 -6.63
CA MET A 145 -19.49 23.58 -6.48
C MET A 145 -18.93 24.30 -7.72
N ARG A 146 -19.25 23.82 -8.94
CA ARG A 146 -18.80 24.47 -10.17
C ARG A 146 -19.34 25.90 -10.33
N ASP A 147 -20.57 26.17 -9.88
CA ASP A 147 -21.13 27.51 -9.90
C ASP A 147 -20.41 28.43 -8.91
N LEU A 148 -20.03 27.94 -7.72
CA LEU A 148 -19.25 28.69 -6.75
C LEU A 148 -17.82 28.97 -7.27
N VAL A 149 -17.19 28.01 -7.97
CA VAL A 149 -15.90 28.23 -8.66
C VAL A 149 -15.97 29.39 -9.66
N LYS A 150 -17.02 29.43 -10.51
CA LYS A 150 -17.20 30.50 -11.50
C LYS A 150 -17.37 31.89 -10.88
N ARG A 151 -17.87 31.96 -9.65
CA ARG A 151 -18.05 33.23 -8.91
C ARG A 151 -16.74 33.79 -8.38
N ASN A 152 -15.63 33.02 -8.36
CA ASN A 152 -14.30 33.42 -7.90
C ASN A 152 -14.32 34.00 -6.48
N LEU A 153 -14.87 33.26 -5.55
CA LEU A 153 -15.06 33.66 -4.15
C LEU A 153 -13.76 33.48 -3.37
N ARG A 154 -13.46 34.40 -2.45
CA ARG A 154 -12.26 34.35 -1.62
C ARG A 154 -12.45 33.40 -0.44
N TYR A 155 -11.37 32.70 -0.07
CA TYR A 155 -11.24 32.08 1.24
C TYR A 155 -10.74 33.14 2.21
N GLN A 156 -11.42 33.30 3.33
CA GLN A 156 -11.13 34.33 4.32
C GLN A 156 -10.81 33.69 5.66
N ARG A 157 -9.65 34.01 6.21
CA ARG A 157 -9.22 33.58 7.53
C ARG A 157 -9.62 34.60 8.57
N TYR A 158 -10.11 34.10 9.71
CA TYR A 158 -10.43 34.90 10.90
C TYR A 158 -9.74 34.29 12.11
N GLU A 159 -9.14 35.13 12.93
CA GLU A 159 -8.64 34.72 14.24
C GLU A 159 -9.53 35.35 15.31
N MET A 160 -9.95 34.57 16.30
CA MET A 160 -10.79 35.03 17.40
C MET A 160 -10.47 34.26 18.67
N PRO A 161 -10.77 34.85 19.86
CA PRO A 161 -10.67 34.12 21.11
C PRO A 161 -11.50 32.83 21.08
N LYS A 162 -11.01 31.75 21.73
CA LYS A 162 -11.69 30.46 21.82
C LYS A 162 -13.14 30.60 22.27
N THR A 163 -13.37 31.39 23.30
CA THR A 163 -14.71 31.64 23.86
C THR A 163 -15.67 32.33 22.89
N GLU A 164 -15.17 33.23 22.04
CA GLU A 164 -15.96 33.89 20.99
C GLU A 164 -16.33 32.88 19.88
N ALA A 165 -15.38 32.02 19.48
CA ALA A 165 -15.62 30.95 18.51
C ALA A 165 -16.68 29.96 19.01
N GLU A 166 -16.58 29.51 20.26
CA GLU A 166 -17.57 28.61 20.87
C GLU A 166 -18.98 29.27 20.90
N GLN A 167 -19.09 30.54 21.29
CA GLN A 167 -20.37 31.26 21.24
C GLN A 167 -20.93 31.37 19.83
N ARG A 168 -20.09 31.68 18.86
CA ARG A 168 -20.48 31.79 17.45
C ARG A 168 -21.00 30.45 16.87
N PHE A 169 -20.24 29.37 17.04
CA PHE A 169 -20.65 28.05 16.54
C PHE A 169 -21.85 27.51 17.33
N SER A 170 -21.96 27.76 18.62
CA SER A 170 -23.14 27.43 19.43
C SER A 170 -24.38 28.17 18.91
N GLY A 171 -24.25 29.45 18.61
CA GLY A 171 -25.34 30.26 18.02
C GLY A 171 -25.80 29.79 16.65
N MET A 172 -24.93 29.13 15.91
CA MET A 172 -25.23 28.47 14.61
C MET A 172 -25.77 27.03 14.80
N GLY A 173 -25.80 26.51 16.03
CA GLY A 173 -26.20 25.15 16.33
C GLY A 173 -25.18 24.10 15.90
N GLU A 174 -23.91 24.46 15.71
CA GLU A 174 -22.80 23.59 15.31
C GLU A 174 -22.12 22.97 16.55
N ALA A 175 -22.86 22.11 17.26
CA ALA A 175 -22.39 21.48 18.50
C ALA A 175 -21.10 20.66 18.31
N LEU A 176 -20.95 19.96 17.16
CA LEU A 176 -19.76 19.17 16.83
C LEU A 176 -18.51 20.06 16.66
N LYS A 177 -18.70 21.29 16.16
CA LYS A 177 -17.60 22.26 16.06
C LYS A 177 -17.23 22.84 17.42
N CYS A 178 -18.21 23.09 18.30
CA CYS A 178 -17.91 23.50 19.68
C CYS A 178 -17.07 22.46 20.41
N GLU A 179 -17.41 21.16 20.29
CA GLU A 179 -16.63 20.08 20.88
C GLU A 179 -15.18 20.04 20.30
N LEU A 180 -15.03 20.24 19.00
CA LEU A 180 -13.71 20.23 18.35
C LEU A 180 -12.85 21.43 18.82
N ILE A 181 -13.46 22.57 19.01
CA ILE A 181 -12.80 23.78 19.53
C ILE A 181 -12.40 23.57 20.99
N GLU A 182 -13.27 22.94 21.79
CA GLU A 182 -12.96 22.62 23.19
C GLU A 182 -11.75 21.71 23.31
N ASP A 183 -11.71 20.62 22.47
CA ASP A 183 -10.66 19.59 22.50
C ASP A 183 -9.32 20.08 21.91
N LYS A 184 -9.35 20.79 20.80
CA LYS A 184 -8.15 21.12 19.99
C LYS A 184 -7.83 22.61 19.90
N GLY A 185 -8.73 23.48 20.35
CA GLY A 185 -8.54 24.93 20.25
C GLY A 185 -7.56 25.46 21.29
N SER A 186 -6.59 26.29 20.86
CA SER A 186 -5.78 27.16 21.73
C SER A 186 -6.55 28.40 22.15
N ASP A 187 -5.95 29.30 22.95
CA ASP A 187 -6.60 30.54 23.43
C ASP A 187 -7.13 31.40 22.28
N VAL A 188 -6.48 31.38 21.13
CA VAL A 188 -6.91 31.99 19.87
C VAL A 188 -7.05 30.91 18.84
N VAL A 189 -8.20 30.83 18.19
CA VAL A 189 -8.51 29.86 17.18
C VAL A 189 -8.67 30.52 15.81
N SER A 190 -8.32 29.80 14.75
CA SER A 190 -8.55 30.23 13.37
C SER A 190 -9.82 29.59 12.80
N CYS A 191 -10.56 30.38 12.05
CA CYS A 191 -11.73 29.96 11.31
C CYS A 191 -11.62 30.43 9.87
N TYR A 192 -12.24 29.70 8.95
CA TYR A 192 -12.29 30.07 7.54
C TYR A 192 -13.72 30.14 7.03
N SER A 193 -13.98 31.11 6.17
CA SER A 193 -15.22 31.22 5.42
C SER A 193 -14.93 31.31 3.92
N ILE A 194 -15.96 31.06 3.11
CA ILE A 194 -15.95 31.33 1.65
C ILE A 194 -16.91 32.50 1.43
N GLU A 195 -16.40 33.60 0.92
CA GLU A 195 -17.14 34.84 0.71
C GLU A 195 -18.46 34.63 0.01
N GLY A 196 -19.54 35.25 0.54
CA GLY A 196 -20.87 35.18 -0.05
C GLY A 196 -21.53 33.79 -0.04
N THR A 197 -21.08 32.91 0.85
CA THR A 197 -21.71 31.63 1.20
C THR A 197 -22.02 31.55 2.69
N PRO A 198 -22.91 30.64 3.14
CA PRO A 198 -23.17 30.44 4.57
C PRO A 198 -22.05 29.66 5.29
N PHE A 199 -21.01 29.26 4.59
CA PHE A 199 -19.94 28.40 5.12
C PHE A 199 -18.99 29.17 6.02
N ILE A 200 -18.80 28.65 7.23
CA ILE A 200 -17.70 28.96 8.14
C ILE A 200 -17.28 27.71 8.87
N ASP A 201 -15.97 27.48 9.02
CA ASP A 201 -15.43 26.31 9.70
C ASP A 201 -14.27 26.66 10.63
N PHE A 202 -14.14 25.92 11.75
CA PHE A 202 -12.94 25.88 12.58
C PHE A 202 -11.87 25.07 11.85
N CYS A 203 -10.78 25.72 11.47
CA CYS A 203 -9.75 25.13 10.62
C CYS A 203 -8.41 25.83 10.82
N LEU A 204 -7.32 25.06 10.77
CA LEU A 204 -5.95 25.58 10.89
C LEU A 204 -5.43 26.18 9.57
N GLY A 205 -5.99 25.79 8.44
CA GLY A 205 -5.50 26.21 7.12
C GLY A 205 -4.15 25.60 6.73
N PRO A 206 -3.41 26.21 5.77
CA PRO A 206 -3.87 27.30 4.93
C PRO A 206 -4.83 26.85 3.81
N HIS A 207 -5.42 27.84 3.14
CA HIS A 207 -6.26 27.62 1.96
C HIS A 207 -5.75 28.36 0.73
N ILE A 208 -6.21 27.92 -0.43
CA ILE A 208 -5.98 28.65 -1.69
C ILE A 208 -6.71 30.01 -1.65
N PRO A 209 -6.22 31.04 -2.39
CA PRO A 209 -6.76 32.39 -2.27
C PRO A 209 -8.19 32.54 -2.76
N SER A 210 -8.65 31.73 -3.71
CA SER A 210 -10.03 31.81 -4.20
C SER A 210 -10.49 30.52 -4.87
N THR A 211 -11.81 30.33 -4.92
CA THR A 211 -12.45 29.17 -5.55
C THR A 211 -12.09 29.01 -7.04
N ALA A 212 -11.80 30.10 -7.77
CA ALA A 212 -11.39 30.05 -9.18
C ALA A 212 -10.04 29.35 -9.43
N LYS A 213 -9.23 29.16 -8.38
CA LYS A 213 -8.00 28.34 -8.47
C LYS A 213 -8.33 26.84 -8.63
N ILE A 214 -9.51 26.38 -8.22
CA ILE A 214 -9.94 24.98 -8.36
C ILE A 214 -10.33 24.72 -9.81
N LYS A 215 -9.54 23.88 -10.51
CA LYS A 215 -9.70 23.61 -11.95
C LYS A 215 -10.50 22.34 -12.23
N ALA A 216 -10.16 21.25 -11.53
CA ALA A 216 -10.77 19.95 -11.79
C ALA A 216 -11.07 19.24 -10.46
N PHE A 217 -12.30 18.77 -10.31
CA PHE A 217 -12.73 17.98 -9.16
C PHE A 217 -13.88 17.06 -9.52
N LYS A 218 -14.07 16.01 -8.74
CA LYS A 218 -15.15 15.04 -8.87
C LYS A 218 -15.58 14.56 -7.50
N LEU A 219 -16.90 14.51 -7.26
CA LEU A 219 -17.47 13.81 -6.12
C LEU A 219 -17.58 12.31 -6.47
N LEU A 220 -17.20 11.45 -5.56
CA LEU A 220 -16.99 10.03 -5.82
C LEU A 220 -18.08 9.15 -5.23
N SER A 221 -18.34 9.29 -3.92
CA SER A 221 -19.25 8.40 -3.21
C SER A 221 -19.75 9.02 -1.90
N ILE A 222 -20.77 8.39 -1.34
CA ILE A 222 -21.28 8.66 0.00
C ILE A 222 -21.10 7.40 0.85
N ALA A 223 -20.62 7.54 2.07
CA ALA A 223 -20.51 6.46 3.04
C ALA A 223 -21.10 6.87 4.40
N GLY A 224 -21.53 5.89 5.19
CA GLY A 224 -21.80 6.09 6.60
C GLY A 224 -20.50 6.30 7.37
N ALA A 225 -20.50 7.19 8.35
CA ALA A 225 -19.42 7.43 9.27
C ALA A 225 -19.99 7.69 10.68
N HIS A 226 -19.13 7.66 11.69
CA HIS A 226 -19.47 8.14 13.04
C HIS A 226 -18.53 9.30 13.39
N TRP A 227 -19.02 10.21 14.23
CA TRP A 227 -18.24 11.35 14.65
C TRP A 227 -16.89 10.92 15.26
N LEU A 228 -15.80 11.42 14.71
CA LEU A 228 -14.41 11.07 15.04
C LEU A 228 -14.11 9.54 15.00
N GLY A 229 -14.91 8.76 14.26
CA GLY A 229 -14.71 7.31 14.11
C GLY A 229 -15.20 6.46 15.29
N ASP A 230 -15.86 7.02 16.28
CA ASP A 230 -16.41 6.32 17.43
C ASP A 230 -17.86 5.89 17.16
N GLU A 231 -18.11 4.58 17.11
CA GLU A 231 -19.44 3.99 16.87
C GLU A 231 -20.51 4.37 17.92
N LYS A 232 -20.09 4.87 19.10
CA LYS A 232 -20.99 5.34 20.15
C LYS A 232 -21.44 6.80 19.96
N ARG A 233 -20.85 7.50 18.99
CA ARG A 233 -21.09 8.93 18.71
C ARG A 233 -22.08 9.10 17.55
N PRO A 234 -22.58 10.34 17.29
CA PRO A 234 -23.56 10.61 16.26
C PRO A 234 -23.18 10.04 14.90
N GLN A 235 -24.17 9.43 14.23
CA GLN A 235 -24.00 8.92 12.88
C GLN A 235 -23.93 10.08 11.89
N MET A 236 -22.97 10.04 11.00
CA MET A 236 -22.71 11.03 9.96
C MET A 236 -22.75 10.39 8.57
N GLN A 237 -22.85 11.23 7.56
CA GLN A 237 -22.62 10.83 6.18
C GLN A 237 -21.36 11.54 5.67
N ARG A 238 -20.46 10.73 5.11
CA ARG A 238 -19.19 11.17 4.55
C ARG A 238 -19.29 11.24 3.03
N ILE A 239 -19.07 12.41 2.45
CA ILE A 239 -18.98 12.59 1.01
C ILE A 239 -17.51 12.62 0.60
N TYR A 240 -17.10 11.67 -0.22
CA TYR A 240 -15.75 11.60 -0.78
C TYR A 240 -15.67 12.36 -2.10
N GLY A 241 -14.56 13.04 -2.32
CA GLY A 241 -14.23 13.70 -3.57
C GLY A 241 -12.74 13.67 -3.87
N THR A 242 -12.37 14.08 -5.06
CA THR A 242 -10.99 14.29 -5.47
C THR A 242 -10.84 15.58 -6.25
N ALA A 243 -9.63 16.14 -6.26
CA ALA A 243 -9.32 17.34 -7.03
C ALA A 243 -7.88 17.28 -7.55
N PHE A 244 -7.68 17.86 -8.73
CA PHE A 244 -6.39 17.93 -9.43
C PHE A 244 -6.20 19.32 -10.04
N PHE A 245 -4.96 19.65 -10.38
CA PHE A 245 -4.61 20.96 -10.94
C PHE A 245 -5.07 21.14 -12.41
N SER A 246 -5.33 20.02 -13.12
CA SER A 246 -5.85 20.02 -14.47
C SER A 246 -6.98 18.99 -14.67
N GLN A 247 -7.78 19.18 -15.73
CA GLN A 247 -8.82 18.22 -16.11
C GLN A 247 -8.20 16.92 -16.63
N GLU A 248 -7.04 17.02 -17.32
CA GLU A 248 -6.31 15.88 -17.86
C GLU A 248 -5.84 14.95 -16.74
N GLU A 249 -5.30 15.51 -15.66
CA GLU A 249 -4.91 14.73 -14.47
C GLU A 249 -6.11 14.03 -13.83
N LEU A 250 -7.24 14.74 -13.68
CA LEU A 250 -8.46 14.16 -13.15
C LEU A 250 -8.97 13.01 -14.02
N ASP A 251 -9.01 13.20 -15.34
CA ASP A 251 -9.50 12.19 -16.30
C ASP A 251 -8.58 10.96 -16.31
N GLN A 252 -7.27 11.15 -16.22
CA GLN A 252 -6.30 10.06 -16.11
C GLN A 252 -6.50 9.28 -14.81
N TRP A 253 -6.66 9.98 -13.69
CA TRP A 253 -6.91 9.33 -12.39
C TRP A 253 -8.24 8.56 -12.38
N LEU A 254 -9.32 9.11 -12.97
CA LEU A 254 -10.61 8.43 -13.07
C LEU A 254 -10.51 7.16 -13.91
N LYS A 255 -9.76 7.17 -15.02
CA LYS A 255 -9.49 5.97 -15.82
C LYS A 255 -8.71 4.91 -15.03
N GLN A 256 -7.67 5.33 -14.29
CA GLN A 256 -6.92 4.41 -13.44
C GLN A 256 -7.80 3.81 -12.35
N LYS A 257 -8.69 4.61 -11.74
CA LYS A 257 -9.63 4.13 -10.72
C LYS A 257 -10.62 3.12 -11.31
N GLU A 258 -11.21 3.41 -12.46
CA GLU A 258 -12.12 2.47 -13.15
C GLU A 258 -11.41 1.15 -13.49
N GLU A 259 -10.18 1.24 -13.98
CA GLU A 259 -9.37 0.05 -14.28
C GLU A 259 -9.01 -0.72 -13.00
N ALA A 260 -8.72 -0.03 -11.88
CA ALA A 260 -8.51 -0.67 -10.59
C ALA A 260 -9.75 -1.44 -10.10
N GLU A 261 -10.95 -0.86 -10.26
CA GLU A 261 -12.22 -1.52 -9.90
C GLU A 261 -12.48 -2.77 -10.76
N LYS A 262 -12.13 -2.74 -12.05
CA LYS A 262 -12.20 -3.92 -12.95
C LYS A 262 -11.25 -5.03 -12.53
N ARG A 263 -10.12 -4.69 -11.91
CA ARG A 263 -9.08 -5.62 -11.48
C ARG A 263 -9.18 -6.03 -10.02
N ASP A 264 -10.13 -5.50 -9.26
CA ASP A 264 -10.27 -5.75 -7.82
C ASP A 264 -10.25 -7.27 -7.54
N HIS A 265 -9.26 -7.70 -6.73
CA HIS A 265 -9.02 -9.11 -6.40
C HIS A 265 -10.22 -9.77 -5.73
N ARG A 266 -11.06 -9.02 -4.98
CA ARG A 266 -12.24 -9.55 -4.31
C ARG A 266 -13.31 -9.96 -5.32
N ARG A 267 -13.53 -9.13 -6.35
CA ARG A 267 -14.45 -9.42 -7.44
C ARG A 267 -13.92 -10.56 -8.30
N LEU A 268 -12.69 -10.44 -8.82
CA LEU A 268 -12.08 -11.46 -9.66
C LEU A 268 -11.89 -12.78 -8.92
N GLY A 269 -11.57 -12.73 -7.62
CA GLY A 269 -11.46 -13.91 -6.77
C GLY A 269 -12.74 -14.73 -6.71
N THR A 270 -13.88 -14.05 -6.60
CA THR A 270 -15.21 -14.68 -6.64
C THR A 270 -15.57 -15.17 -8.03
N GLU A 271 -15.41 -14.34 -9.08
CA GLU A 271 -15.72 -14.69 -10.48
C GLU A 271 -14.91 -15.89 -10.99
N LEU A 272 -13.66 -16.03 -10.55
CA LEU A 272 -12.73 -17.09 -10.96
C LEU A 272 -12.66 -18.26 -9.96
N ASP A 273 -13.48 -18.23 -8.91
CA ASP A 273 -13.54 -19.26 -7.86
C ASP A 273 -12.17 -19.53 -7.22
N LEU A 274 -11.48 -18.46 -6.78
CA LEU A 274 -10.14 -18.54 -6.22
C LEU A 274 -10.14 -18.63 -4.70
N PHE A 275 -10.97 -17.82 -4.04
CA PHE A 275 -11.09 -17.76 -2.58
C PHE A 275 -12.41 -17.09 -2.16
N SER A 276 -12.74 -17.23 -0.89
CA SER A 276 -13.87 -16.52 -0.27
C SER A 276 -13.59 -16.13 1.18
N PHE A 277 -14.45 -15.26 1.71
CA PHE A 277 -14.53 -14.94 3.14
C PHE A 277 -15.93 -15.33 3.65
N SER A 278 -16.02 -15.85 4.85
CA SER A 278 -17.29 -16.19 5.52
C SER A 278 -17.38 -15.51 6.87
N THR A 279 -18.53 -14.96 7.18
CA THR A 279 -18.83 -14.42 8.52
C THR A 279 -18.84 -15.51 9.60
N GLU A 280 -19.19 -16.74 9.23
CA GLU A 280 -19.18 -17.90 10.12
C GLU A 280 -17.78 -18.35 10.51
N VAL A 281 -16.80 -18.22 9.57
CA VAL A 281 -15.39 -18.51 9.84
C VAL A 281 -14.72 -17.37 10.58
N GLY A 282 -15.09 -16.15 10.26
CA GLY A 282 -14.56 -14.93 10.87
C GLY A 282 -13.96 -13.94 9.87
N SER A 283 -14.07 -12.66 10.19
CA SER A 283 -13.56 -11.58 9.33
C SER A 283 -12.04 -11.64 9.22
N GLY A 284 -11.53 -11.52 7.99
CA GLY A 284 -10.09 -11.52 7.70
C GLY A 284 -9.42 -12.90 7.74
N LEU A 285 -10.22 -13.98 7.71
CA LEU A 285 -9.76 -15.37 7.57
C LEU A 285 -10.15 -15.87 6.17
N VAL A 286 -9.16 -16.30 5.39
CA VAL A 286 -9.30 -16.64 3.97
C VAL A 286 -9.64 -18.12 3.81
N LEU A 287 -10.67 -18.42 3.02
CA LEU A 287 -10.96 -19.76 2.53
C LEU A 287 -10.43 -19.88 1.10
N TRP A 288 -9.41 -20.71 0.90
CA TRP A 288 -8.84 -20.98 -0.41
C TRP A 288 -9.65 -22.02 -1.16
N HIS A 289 -10.18 -21.66 -2.33
CA HIS A 289 -10.89 -22.57 -3.21
C HIS A 289 -9.90 -23.40 -4.06
N PRO A 290 -10.33 -24.50 -4.70
CA PRO A 290 -9.43 -25.38 -5.44
C PRO A 290 -8.55 -24.66 -6.47
N ASN A 291 -9.11 -23.70 -7.24
CA ASN A 291 -8.36 -22.93 -8.22
C ASN A 291 -7.28 -22.04 -7.57
N GLY A 292 -7.63 -21.34 -6.48
CA GLY A 292 -6.66 -20.53 -5.73
C GLY A 292 -5.59 -21.37 -5.05
N ALA A 293 -5.98 -22.52 -4.49
CA ALA A 293 -5.04 -23.45 -3.85
C ALA A 293 -4.02 -24.03 -4.84
N ILE A 294 -4.43 -24.27 -6.09
CA ILE A 294 -3.50 -24.70 -7.17
C ILE A 294 -2.46 -23.60 -7.42
N ILE A 295 -2.87 -22.35 -7.59
CA ILE A 295 -1.95 -21.24 -7.83
C ILE A 295 -1.00 -21.06 -6.64
N ARG A 296 -1.53 -21.07 -5.42
CA ARG A 296 -0.73 -20.99 -4.19
C ARG A 296 0.34 -22.10 -4.17
N ARG A 297 -0.03 -23.34 -4.42
CA ARG A 297 0.93 -24.46 -4.50
C ARG A 297 1.98 -24.28 -5.58
N LYS A 298 1.63 -23.73 -6.74
CA LYS A 298 2.59 -23.44 -7.80
C LYS A 298 3.62 -22.38 -7.37
N ILE A 299 3.19 -21.38 -6.61
CA ILE A 299 4.08 -20.38 -6.02
C ILE A 299 5.00 -21.05 -4.98
N GLU A 300 4.45 -21.88 -4.07
CA GLU A 300 5.23 -22.63 -3.09
C GLU A 300 6.27 -23.51 -3.76
N GLN A 301 5.90 -24.35 -4.75
CA GLN A 301 6.82 -25.19 -5.49
C GLN A 301 7.93 -24.44 -6.22
N PHE A 302 7.62 -23.26 -6.74
CA PHE A 302 8.61 -22.37 -7.33
C PHE A 302 9.64 -21.90 -6.31
N LEU A 303 9.16 -21.42 -5.14
CA LEU A 303 10.04 -20.98 -4.05
C LEU A 303 10.82 -22.13 -3.44
N ASP A 304 10.24 -23.31 -3.26
CA ASP A 304 10.92 -24.50 -2.75
C ASP A 304 12.18 -24.81 -3.56
N GLY A 305 12.07 -24.81 -4.90
CA GLY A 305 13.18 -25.04 -5.78
C GLY A 305 14.28 -23.97 -5.68
N GLU A 306 13.89 -22.71 -5.59
CA GLU A 306 14.83 -21.60 -5.51
C GLU A 306 15.53 -21.51 -4.14
N LEU A 307 14.79 -21.67 -3.06
CA LEU A 307 15.32 -21.61 -1.71
C LEU A 307 16.26 -22.80 -1.43
N SER A 308 15.86 -24.02 -1.84
CA SER A 308 16.71 -25.22 -1.68
C SER A 308 18.04 -25.08 -2.43
N ARG A 309 18.03 -24.55 -3.68
CA ARG A 309 19.26 -24.31 -4.44
C ARG A 309 20.19 -23.28 -3.80
N ARG A 310 19.64 -22.36 -3.02
CA ARG A 310 20.38 -21.31 -2.30
C ARG A 310 20.74 -21.71 -0.87
N GLY A 311 20.55 -22.99 -0.50
CA GLY A 311 20.98 -23.56 0.78
C GLY A 311 20.07 -23.20 1.96
N TYR A 312 18.80 -22.89 1.72
CA TYR A 312 17.82 -22.76 2.81
C TYR A 312 17.32 -24.13 3.26
N SER A 313 17.16 -24.28 4.56
CA SER A 313 16.56 -25.45 5.22
C SER A 313 15.13 -25.11 5.64
N PHE A 314 14.15 -25.89 5.17
CA PHE A 314 12.76 -25.69 5.59
C PHE A 314 12.51 -26.19 7.00
N VAL A 315 11.79 -25.41 7.77
CA VAL A 315 11.33 -25.70 9.12
C VAL A 315 9.82 -25.52 9.23
N ASN A 316 9.21 -26.07 10.28
CA ASN A 316 7.81 -25.85 10.60
C ASN A 316 7.69 -25.59 12.10
N THR A 317 6.95 -24.55 12.47
CA THR A 317 6.79 -24.13 13.84
C THR A 317 5.32 -24.12 14.28
N PRO A 318 5.03 -24.34 15.57
CA PRO A 318 3.64 -24.37 16.05
C PRO A 318 2.96 -23.01 15.94
N HIS A 319 1.62 -23.02 15.84
CA HIS A 319 0.80 -21.81 15.72
C HIS A 319 0.53 -21.13 17.06
N ILE A 320 0.67 -21.87 18.15
CA ILE A 320 0.49 -21.40 19.53
C ILE A 320 1.78 -21.61 20.32
N THR A 321 2.02 -20.77 21.31
CA THR A 321 3.18 -20.87 22.21
C THR A 321 2.86 -20.27 23.56
N ASP A 322 3.67 -20.61 24.56
CA ASP A 322 3.70 -19.93 25.85
C ASP A 322 3.99 -18.43 25.65
N SER A 323 3.25 -17.58 26.36
CA SER A 323 3.41 -16.11 26.33
C SER A 323 4.81 -15.65 26.71
N GLU A 324 5.58 -16.45 27.48
CA GLU A 324 6.94 -16.15 27.90
C GLU A 324 7.89 -15.97 26.71
N LEU A 325 7.71 -16.75 25.64
CA LEU A 325 8.51 -16.61 24.42
C LEU A 325 8.39 -15.17 23.84
N PHE A 326 7.17 -14.61 23.88
CA PHE A 326 6.93 -13.25 23.40
C PHE A 326 7.32 -12.16 24.40
N ARG A 327 7.44 -12.48 25.69
CA ARG A 327 8.01 -11.58 26.69
C ARG A 327 9.51 -11.44 26.48
N VAL A 328 10.24 -12.56 26.35
CA VAL A 328 11.68 -12.56 26.08
C VAL A 328 11.99 -11.79 24.80
N SER A 329 11.25 -12.01 23.73
CA SER A 329 11.47 -11.33 22.45
C SER A 329 11.02 -9.88 22.42
N GLY A 330 10.26 -9.38 23.40
CA GLY A 330 9.73 -7.99 23.44
C GLY A 330 8.42 -7.78 22.70
N HIS A 331 7.86 -8.81 22.05
CA HIS A 331 6.61 -8.68 21.30
C HIS A 331 5.40 -8.36 22.19
N LEU A 332 5.36 -8.79 23.45
CA LEU A 332 4.27 -8.47 24.37
C LEU A 332 4.17 -6.98 24.67
N GLU A 333 5.28 -6.26 24.64
CA GLU A 333 5.34 -4.83 24.94
C GLU A 333 5.10 -3.99 23.69
N LEU A 334 5.81 -4.31 22.60
CA LEU A 334 5.89 -3.49 21.40
C LEU A 334 4.82 -3.81 20.33
N TYR A 335 4.20 -5.01 20.41
CA TYR A 335 3.16 -5.49 19.48
C TYR A 335 1.82 -5.76 20.15
N ARG A 336 1.59 -5.22 21.34
CA ARG A 336 0.39 -5.48 22.15
C ARG A 336 -0.91 -5.28 21.40
N ASP A 337 -1.00 -4.26 20.59
CA ASP A 337 -2.22 -3.87 19.87
C ASP A 337 -2.65 -4.85 18.76
N VAL A 338 -1.72 -5.68 18.29
CA VAL A 338 -1.96 -6.66 17.23
C VAL A 338 -1.92 -8.11 17.70
N LEU A 339 -1.70 -8.35 18.99
CA LEU A 339 -1.73 -9.68 19.58
C LEU A 339 -3.16 -10.11 19.88
N TYR A 340 -3.50 -11.36 19.53
CA TYR A 340 -4.71 -11.98 20.04
C TYR A 340 -4.66 -12.13 21.57
N PRO A 341 -5.79 -12.06 22.28
CA PRO A 341 -5.86 -12.32 23.71
C PRO A 341 -5.24 -13.68 24.06
N ALA A 342 -4.66 -13.78 25.25
CA ALA A 342 -4.14 -15.05 25.74
C ALA A 342 -5.25 -16.08 25.96
N MET A 343 -4.94 -17.33 25.63
CA MET A 343 -5.70 -18.50 26.02
C MET A 343 -5.15 -18.97 27.38
N LYS A 344 -6.00 -18.98 28.39
CA LYS A 344 -5.63 -19.46 29.74
C LYS A 344 -5.74 -20.97 29.79
N ASP A 345 -4.78 -21.59 30.48
CA ASP A 345 -4.84 -23.00 30.83
C ASP A 345 -5.77 -23.17 32.02
N GLU A 346 -6.70 -24.12 31.95
CA GLU A 346 -7.66 -24.38 33.06
C GLU A 346 -6.98 -25.05 34.27
N GLU A 347 -5.88 -25.78 34.06
CA GLU A 347 -5.15 -26.51 35.09
C GLU A 347 -4.06 -25.67 35.75
N SER A 348 -3.63 -24.58 35.12
CA SER A 348 -2.57 -23.71 35.61
C SER A 348 -2.84 -22.24 35.32
N GLU A 349 -3.18 -21.47 36.37
CA GLU A 349 -3.37 -20.01 36.25
C GLU A 349 -2.13 -19.24 35.77
N GLN A 350 -0.96 -19.87 35.77
CA GLN A 350 0.32 -19.26 35.40
C GLN A 350 0.70 -19.50 33.93
N LEU A 351 0.04 -20.45 33.24
CA LEU A 351 0.36 -20.82 31.87
C LEU A 351 -0.60 -20.14 30.90
N GLU A 352 -0.06 -19.27 30.07
CA GLU A 352 -0.81 -18.56 29.05
C GLU A 352 -0.27 -18.88 27.67
N PHE A 353 -1.12 -19.40 26.78
CA PHE A 353 -0.79 -19.60 25.38
C PHE A 353 -1.30 -18.44 24.50
N ARG A 354 -0.58 -18.16 23.44
CA ARG A 354 -0.97 -17.15 22.41
C ARG A 354 -0.77 -17.67 21.01
N LEU A 355 -1.58 -17.15 20.09
CA LEU A 355 -1.34 -17.30 18.66
C LEU A 355 -0.09 -16.49 18.27
N LYS A 356 0.77 -17.06 17.43
CA LYS A 356 2.00 -16.39 16.98
C LYS A 356 1.70 -15.22 16.03
N PRO A 357 2.17 -14.00 16.32
CA PRO A 357 2.10 -12.86 15.40
C PRO A 357 3.26 -12.82 14.42
N MET A 358 4.35 -13.56 14.71
CA MET A 358 5.61 -13.65 13.97
C MET A 358 6.28 -15.01 14.17
N ASN A 359 7.15 -15.42 13.25
CA ASN A 359 7.85 -16.70 13.28
C ASN A 359 9.26 -16.61 13.90
N CYS A 360 9.85 -15.41 13.96
CA CYS A 360 11.24 -15.21 14.38
C CYS A 360 11.62 -15.85 15.74
N PRO A 361 10.83 -15.75 16.84
CA PRO A 361 11.20 -16.37 18.09
C PRO A 361 11.32 -17.90 18.02
N PHE A 362 10.54 -18.53 17.13
CA PHE A 362 10.59 -19.99 16.95
C PHE A 362 11.83 -20.44 16.19
N HIS A 363 12.23 -19.74 15.14
CA HIS A 363 13.46 -20.03 14.41
C HIS A 363 14.68 -19.84 15.31
N ILE A 364 14.64 -18.86 16.21
CA ILE A 364 15.63 -18.66 17.26
C ILE A 364 15.72 -19.89 18.17
N GLN A 365 14.58 -20.47 18.60
CA GLN A 365 14.58 -21.70 19.41
C GLN A 365 15.17 -22.90 18.65
N ILE A 366 14.91 -23.00 17.33
CA ILE A 366 15.53 -24.03 16.49
C ILE A 366 17.06 -23.83 16.41
N TYR A 367 17.52 -22.59 16.23
CA TYR A 367 18.94 -22.28 16.25
C TYR A 367 19.56 -22.69 17.60
N ARG A 368 18.94 -22.31 18.71
CA ARG A 368 19.40 -22.54 20.09
C ARG A 368 19.37 -24.02 20.50
N SER A 369 18.61 -24.88 19.80
CA SER A 369 18.48 -26.30 20.16
C SER A 369 19.80 -27.11 20.09
N ARG A 370 20.85 -26.54 19.48
CA ARG A 370 22.19 -27.16 19.36
C ARG A 370 23.26 -26.11 19.54
N GLN A 371 24.40 -26.51 20.08
CA GLN A 371 25.63 -25.70 20.04
C GLN A 371 26.08 -25.54 18.59
N ARG A 372 26.50 -24.33 18.20
CA ARG A 372 26.94 -23.97 16.87
C ARG A 372 28.39 -23.51 16.90
N SER A 373 29.11 -23.74 15.81
CA SER A 373 30.42 -23.16 15.56
C SER A 373 30.38 -22.24 14.33
N TYR A 374 31.39 -21.43 14.16
CA TYR A 374 31.51 -20.58 12.97
C TYR A 374 31.47 -21.35 11.63
N ARG A 375 31.79 -22.67 11.66
CA ARG A 375 31.74 -23.58 10.49
C ARG A 375 30.34 -23.99 10.14
N ASP A 376 29.39 -23.90 11.08
CA ASP A 376 27.99 -24.23 10.86
C ASP A 376 27.21 -23.04 10.29
N LEU A 377 27.80 -21.84 10.26
CA LEU A 377 27.20 -20.62 9.76
C LEU A 377 27.62 -20.34 8.31
N PRO A 378 26.75 -19.73 7.46
CA PRO A 378 25.42 -19.25 7.83
C PRO A 378 24.37 -20.37 7.95
N GLN A 379 23.43 -20.25 8.90
CA GLN A 379 22.22 -21.08 8.97
C GLN A 379 21.05 -20.30 8.37
N ARG A 380 20.38 -20.86 7.38
CA ARG A 380 19.24 -20.24 6.69
C ARG A 380 18.01 -21.09 6.89
N PHE A 381 17.09 -20.68 7.77
CA PHE A 381 15.81 -21.34 8.01
C PHE A 381 14.71 -20.65 7.23
N ALA A 382 13.91 -21.40 6.50
CA ALA A 382 12.75 -20.91 5.76
C ALA A 382 11.47 -21.63 6.20
N GLU A 383 10.37 -20.92 6.24
CA GLU A 383 9.06 -21.47 6.60
C GLU A 383 7.96 -20.74 5.82
N TYR A 384 6.97 -21.49 5.34
CA TYR A 384 5.67 -20.88 5.01
C TYR A 384 4.88 -20.79 6.32
N GLY A 385 5.23 -19.77 7.11
CA GLY A 385 4.78 -19.61 8.48
C GLY A 385 3.48 -18.84 8.56
N THR A 386 2.39 -19.50 8.99
CA THR A 386 1.12 -18.83 9.23
C THR A 386 1.16 -18.09 10.55
N VAL A 387 0.85 -16.80 10.51
CA VAL A 387 0.80 -15.89 11.66
C VAL A 387 -0.56 -15.25 11.79
N TYR A 388 -0.87 -14.76 13.00
CA TYR A 388 -2.18 -14.22 13.35
C TYR A 388 -2.04 -12.85 14.01
N ARG A 389 -2.74 -11.84 13.47
CA ARG A 389 -2.73 -10.48 13.99
C ARG A 389 -4.15 -10.00 14.23
N TYR A 390 -4.39 -9.46 15.42
CA TYR A 390 -5.68 -8.92 15.84
C TYR A 390 -5.90 -7.54 15.19
N GLU A 391 -6.25 -7.56 13.91
CA GLU A 391 -6.59 -6.35 13.18
C GLU A 391 -7.96 -5.83 13.60
N ARG A 392 -8.10 -4.50 13.80
CA ARG A 392 -9.36 -3.87 14.18
C ARG A 392 -10.45 -4.10 13.14
N SER A 393 -11.71 -4.16 13.58
CA SER A 393 -12.86 -4.21 12.67
C SER A 393 -12.86 -3.02 11.71
N GLY A 394 -13.19 -3.26 10.43
CA GLY A 394 -13.22 -2.23 9.39
C GLY A 394 -11.90 -1.95 8.68
N VAL A 395 -10.76 -2.43 9.18
CA VAL A 395 -9.44 -2.28 8.54
C VAL A 395 -9.14 -3.43 7.56
N SER A 396 -9.85 -4.57 7.67
CA SER A 396 -9.68 -5.72 6.77
C SER A 396 -10.07 -5.34 5.33
N HIS A 397 -9.17 -5.57 4.38
CA HIS A 397 -9.36 -5.23 2.96
C HIS A 397 -9.05 -6.44 2.06
N GLY A 398 -9.97 -7.40 2.01
CA GLY A 398 -9.78 -8.62 1.22
C GLY A 398 -8.48 -9.35 1.61
N LEU A 399 -7.71 -9.77 0.62
CA LEU A 399 -6.41 -10.43 0.80
C LEU A 399 -5.28 -9.46 1.20
N MET A 400 -5.46 -8.16 1.00
CA MET A 400 -4.40 -7.17 1.25
C MET A 400 -4.09 -7.00 2.74
N ARG A 401 -5.08 -7.23 3.62
CA ARG A 401 -4.93 -7.15 5.06
C ARG A 401 -5.85 -8.17 5.74
N ALA A 402 -5.29 -9.32 6.06
CA ALA A 402 -5.97 -10.45 6.68
C ALA A 402 -5.55 -10.59 8.16
N ARG A 403 -6.39 -11.26 8.98
CA ARG A 403 -6.10 -11.57 10.39
C ARG A 403 -5.27 -12.85 10.56
N GLY A 404 -5.42 -13.80 9.64
CA GLY A 404 -4.58 -14.99 9.52
C GLY A 404 -3.95 -14.99 8.14
N PHE A 405 -2.64 -15.03 8.06
CA PHE A 405 -1.91 -15.01 6.80
C PHE A 405 -0.59 -15.78 6.90
N THR A 406 -0.12 -16.25 5.75
CA THR A 406 1.08 -17.08 5.65
C THR A 406 2.21 -16.29 5.03
N GLN A 407 3.34 -16.15 5.73
CA GLN A 407 4.54 -15.51 5.23
C GLN A 407 5.49 -16.54 4.60
N ASP A 408 6.20 -16.17 3.55
CA ASP A 408 7.39 -16.87 3.06
C ASP A 408 8.62 -16.44 3.86
N ASP A 409 8.56 -16.67 5.15
CA ASP A 409 9.47 -16.13 6.14
C ASP A 409 10.78 -16.92 6.19
N ALA A 410 11.90 -16.20 6.32
CA ALA A 410 13.17 -16.83 6.56
C ALA A 410 14.06 -16.01 7.48
N HIS A 411 14.87 -16.72 8.26
CA HIS A 411 15.83 -16.15 9.18
C HIS A 411 17.21 -16.75 8.92
N ILE A 412 18.18 -15.85 8.74
CA ILE A 412 19.57 -16.21 8.45
C ILE A 412 20.39 -15.81 9.66
N PHE A 413 21.11 -16.77 10.22
CA PHE A 413 22.07 -16.55 11.30
C PHE A 413 23.46 -16.62 10.72
N CYS A 414 24.23 -15.56 10.82
CA CYS A 414 25.55 -15.45 10.19
C CYS A 414 26.58 -14.77 11.10
N THR A 415 27.85 -14.91 10.75
CA THR A 415 28.94 -14.14 11.36
C THR A 415 28.98 -12.73 10.79
N PRO A 416 29.63 -11.75 11.47
CA PRO A 416 29.82 -10.40 10.91
C PRO A 416 30.47 -10.39 9.52
N ASP A 417 31.42 -11.26 9.28
CA ASP A 417 32.12 -11.36 7.98
C ASP A 417 31.22 -11.88 6.85
N GLN A 418 30.19 -12.68 7.17
CA GLN A 418 29.24 -13.24 6.22
C GLN A 418 28.08 -12.30 5.91
N LEU A 419 27.84 -11.27 6.76
CA LEU A 419 26.66 -10.42 6.69
C LEU A 419 26.43 -9.82 5.31
N LYS A 420 27.45 -9.26 4.70
CA LYS A 420 27.34 -8.62 3.38
C LYS A 420 26.93 -9.60 2.29
N ASP A 421 27.56 -10.78 2.26
CA ASP A 421 27.25 -11.82 1.26
C ASP A 421 25.81 -12.34 1.42
N GLU A 422 25.33 -12.45 2.65
CA GLU A 422 23.95 -12.87 2.92
C GLU A 422 22.93 -11.80 2.47
N ILE A 423 23.22 -10.51 2.67
CA ILE A 423 22.38 -9.43 2.15
C ILE A 423 22.35 -9.46 0.61
N LEU A 424 23.51 -9.58 -0.04
CA LEU A 424 23.60 -9.69 -1.50
C LEU A 424 22.83 -10.88 -2.03
N GLY A 425 22.94 -12.05 -1.36
CA GLY A 425 22.16 -13.24 -1.71
C GLY A 425 20.64 -13.04 -1.57
N CYS A 426 20.20 -12.27 -0.58
CA CYS A 426 18.79 -11.88 -0.43
C CYS A 426 18.34 -10.91 -1.52
N LEU A 427 19.15 -9.91 -1.89
CA LEU A 427 18.85 -8.98 -2.98
C LEU A 427 18.68 -9.72 -4.31
N ASP A 428 19.61 -10.63 -4.63
CA ASP A 428 19.54 -11.44 -5.85
C ASP A 428 18.30 -12.35 -5.89
N LEU A 429 17.90 -12.88 -4.74
CA LEU A 429 16.71 -13.72 -4.63
C LEU A 429 15.43 -12.90 -4.82
N VAL A 430 15.33 -11.72 -4.23
CA VAL A 430 14.18 -10.82 -4.39
C VAL A 430 14.02 -10.40 -5.85
N ASP A 431 15.09 -9.93 -6.49
CA ASP A 431 15.07 -9.53 -7.92
C ASP A 431 14.62 -10.70 -8.80
N PHE A 432 15.21 -11.89 -8.61
CA PHE A 432 14.86 -13.08 -9.37
C PHE A 432 13.38 -13.46 -9.25
N VAL A 433 12.85 -13.47 -8.01
CA VAL A 433 11.46 -13.87 -7.76
C VAL A 433 10.49 -12.81 -8.31
N LEU A 434 10.69 -11.53 -8.02
CA LEU A 434 9.77 -10.48 -8.48
C LEU A 434 9.70 -10.41 -10.01
N ARG A 435 10.84 -10.56 -10.71
CA ARG A 435 10.89 -10.62 -12.18
C ARG A 435 10.21 -11.87 -12.73
N ALA A 436 10.30 -13.02 -12.05
CA ALA A 436 9.63 -14.25 -12.48
C ALA A 436 8.09 -14.09 -12.49
N PHE A 437 7.55 -13.20 -11.66
CA PHE A 437 6.13 -12.85 -11.65
C PHE A 437 5.79 -11.60 -12.47
N GLY A 438 6.75 -11.03 -13.21
CA GLY A 438 6.53 -9.89 -14.10
C GLY A 438 6.43 -8.55 -13.39
N PHE A 439 6.91 -8.43 -12.15
CA PHE A 439 6.89 -7.17 -11.40
C PHE A 439 8.14 -6.33 -11.63
N GLU A 440 7.94 -5.03 -11.84
CA GLU A 440 8.92 -4.01 -11.58
C GLU A 440 8.81 -3.55 -10.12
N TYR A 441 9.90 -3.04 -9.55
CA TYR A 441 9.89 -2.61 -8.15
C TYR A 441 10.74 -1.37 -7.91
N ARG A 442 10.46 -0.70 -6.80
CA ARG A 442 11.27 0.38 -6.22
C ARG A 442 11.83 -0.08 -4.88
N THR A 443 13.03 0.37 -4.56
CA THR A 443 13.72 0.00 -3.34
C THR A 443 13.75 1.19 -2.38
N GLU A 444 13.43 0.94 -1.11
CA GLU A 444 13.51 1.90 -0.02
C GLU A 444 14.44 1.39 1.07
N LEU A 445 15.30 2.28 1.58
CA LEU A 445 16.12 2.01 2.76
C LEU A 445 15.46 2.69 3.96
N SER A 446 14.80 1.90 4.79
CA SER A 446 14.09 2.36 5.98
C SER A 446 15.03 2.39 7.18
N VAL A 447 15.22 3.57 7.74
CA VAL A 447 16.14 3.83 8.86
C VAL A 447 15.37 4.40 10.04
N ARG A 448 16.02 4.46 11.21
CA ARG A 448 15.44 5.06 12.42
C ARG A 448 15.29 6.58 12.26
N HIS A 449 14.48 7.18 13.15
CA HIS A 449 14.34 8.63 13.23
C HIS A 449 15.69 9.30 13.51
N PRO A 450 16.06 10.40 12.85
CA PRO A 450 17.40 10.98 12.96
C PRO A 450 17.77 11.52 14.36
N THR A 451 16.79 11.86 15.19
CA THR A 451 17.00 12.45 16.52
C THR A 451 16.22 11.78 17.65
N ASP A 452 15.08 11.16 17.37
CA ASP A 452 14.27 10.45 18.39
C ASP A 452 14.46 8.94 18.26
N HIS A 453 15.26 8.37 19.17
CA HIS A 453 15.53 6.94 19.19
C HIS A 453 14.70 6.17 20.23
N SER A 454 13.72 6.80 20.87
CA SER A 454 12.97 6.25 22.03
C SER A 454 12.22 4.95 21.72
N LYS A 455 11.79 4.77 20.46
CA LYS A 455 11.07 3.56 20.02
C LYS A 455 11.97 2.46 19.43
N TYR A 456 13.30 2.66 19.41
CA TYR A 456 14.24 1.74 18.79
C TYR A 456 15.09 1.05 19.85
N LEU A 457 15.36 -0.25 19.66
CA LEU A 457 16.20 -1.04 20.54
C LEU A 457 17.67 -1.04 20.08
N GLY A 458 18.59 -1.22 21.04
CA GLY A 458 20.03 -1.38 20.77
C GLY A 458 20.80 -0.06 20.81
N ALA A 459 22.13 -0.20 20.79
CA ALA A 459 23.05 0.92 20.84
C ALA A 459 23.26 1.58 19.47
N ASP A 460 23.66 2.84 19.44
CA ASP A 460 23.81 3.63 18.21
C ASP A 460 24.85 3.06 17.24
N ASP A 461 25.94 2.53 17.73
CA ASP A 461 27.01 1.93 16.94
C ASP A 461 26.52 0.70 16.15
N VAL A 462 25.65 -0.10 16.73
CA VAL A 462 25.03 -1.26 16.10
C VAL A 462 24.10 -0.83 14.94
N TRP A 463 23.35 0.24 15.14
CA TRP A 463 22.50 0.81 14.09
C TRP A 463 23.31 1.35 12.91
N VAL A 464 24.40 2.09 13.22
CA VAL A 464 25.31 2.61 12.18
C VAL A 464 25.93 1.46 11.37
N LEU A 465 26.34 0.37 12.05
CA LEU A 465 26.87 -0.81 11.38
C LEU A 465 25.84 -1.46 10.46
N GLY A 466 24.61 -1.64 10.96
CA GLY A 466 23.51 -2.24 10.18
C GLY A 466 23.13 -1.39 8.97
N GLU A 467 22.92 -0.09 9.16
CA GLU A 467 22.61 0.83 8.04
C GLU A 467 23.72 0.80 6.99
N ARG A 468 24.99 0.83 7.42
CA ARG A 468 26.13 0.78 6.51
C ARG A 468 26.18 -0.50 5.69
N ALA A 469 25.94 -1.65 6.33
CA ALA A 469 25.94 -2.94 5.63
C ALA A 469 24.84 -3.00 4.54
N LEU A 470 23.65 -2.46 4.80
CA LEU A 470 22.58 -2.37 3.79
C LEU A 470 22.94 -1.42 2.66
N ILE A 471 23.50 -0.25 2.95
CA ILE A 471 23.93 0.73 1.95
C ILE A 471 25.01 0.11 1.05
N ASP A 472 26.05 -0.48 1.64
CA ASP A 472 27.16 -1.07 0.88
C ASP A 472 26.67 -2.18 -0.07
N ALA A 473 25.69 -2.98 0.35
CA ALA A 473 25.08 -4.00 -0.50
C ALA A 473 24.23 -3.43 -1.65
N LEU A 474 23.45 -2.39 -1.38
CA LEU A 474 22.66 -1.71 -2.41
C LEU A 474 23.55 -1.03 -3.45
N GLU A 475 24.62 -0.35 -3.00
CA GLU A 475 25.60 0.30 -3.86
C GLU A 475 26.37 -0.73 -4.72
N GLU A 476 26.76 -1.87 -4.15
CA GLU A 476 27.45 -2.94 -4.91
C GLU A 476 26.57 -3.52 -6.05
N ARG A 477 25.26 -3.64 -5.82
CA ARG A 477 24.30 -4.07 -6.86
C ARG A 477 23.86 -2.94 -7.78
N ASN A 478 24.32 -1.71 -7.56
CA ASN A 478 23.88 -0.51 -8.29
C ASN A 478 22.35 -0.36 -8.27
N LEU A 479 21.70 -0.74 -7.16
CA LEU A 479 20.27 -0.62 -6.97
C LEU A 479 19.94 0.80 -6.49
N PRO A 480 19.17 1.60 -7.24
CA PRO A 480 18.69 2.89 -6.77
C PRO A 480 17.74 2.70 -5.60
N TYR A 481 17.88 3.49 -4.55
CA TYR A 481 17.02 3.44 -3.39
C TYR A 481 16.64 4.83 -2.88
N GLN A 482 15.49 4.93 -2.24
CA GLN A 482 15.06 6.10 -1.49
C GLN A 482 15.30 5.85 0.00
N ARG A 483 15.94 6.79 0.70
CA ARG A 483 16.09 6.72 2.16
C ARG A 483 14.82 7.22 2.82
N MET A 484 14.25 6.39 3.72
CA MET A 484 13.02 6.64 4.46
C MET A 484 13.34 6.75 5.95
N GLU A 485 13.26 7.96 6.48
CA GLU A 485 13.47 8.22 7.90
C GLU A 485 12.25 7.78 8.72
N ASP A 486 12.48 7.26 9.93
CA ASP A 486 11.43 6.83 10.89
C ASP A 486 10.60 5.60 10.45
N GLU A 487 11.03 4.87 9.42
CA GLU A 487 10.34 3.70 8.86
C GLU A 487 11.01 2.36 9.20
N ALA A 488 12.10 2.38 9.97
CA ALA A 488 12.78 1.16 10.40
C ALA A 488 11.91 0.32 11.37
N ALA A 489 12.22 -0.98 11.46
CA ALA A 489 11.70 -1.80 12.54
C ALA A 489 12.32 -1.38 13.89
N PHE A 490 11.62 -1.64 15.00
CA PHE A 490 12.14 -1.27 16.32
C PHE A 490 13.47 -1.94 16.68
N TYR A 491 13.81 -3.05 16.02
CA TYR A 491 15.00 -3.87 16.28
C TYR A 491 16.11 -3.73 15.22
N GLY A 492 15.88 -3.01 14.11
CA GLY A 492 16.92 -2.81 13.11
C GLY A 492 16.46 -2.13 11.81
N PRO A 493 17.43 -1.66 10.99
CA PRO A 493 17.18 -1.07 9.69
C PRO A 493 16.77 -2.14 8.68
N LYS A 494 16.08 -1.70 7.60
CA LYS A 494 15.57 -2.61 6.58
C LYS A 494 15.62 -2.05 5.18
N ILE A 495 15.65 -2.94 4.20
CA ILE A 495 15.38 -2.65 2.79
C ILE A 495 13.97 -3.16 2.48
N ASP A 496 13.11 -2.27 2.02
CA ASP A 496 11.77 -2.58 1.54
C ASP A 496 11.70 -2.50 0.02
N PHE A 497 10.95 -3.44 -0.58
CA PHE A 497 10.69 -3.47 -2.01
C PHE A 497 9.22 -3.21 -2.27
N LYS A 498 8.94 -2.14 -3.01
CA LYS A 498 7.58 -1.79 -3.43
C LYS A 498 7.40 -2.16 -4.90
N VAL A 499 6.59 -3.18 -5.17
CA VAL A 499 6.27 -3.58 -6.54
C VAL A 499 5.30 -2.61 -7.18
N VAL A 500 5.46 -2.43 -8.49
CA VAL A 500 4.60 -1.61 -9.34
C VAL A 500 3.63 -2.55 -10.06
N ASP A 501 2.34 -2.40 -9.83
CA ASP A 501 1.34 -3.20 -10.54
C ASP A 501 1.04 -2.65 -11.95
N ALA A 502 0.23 -3.38 -12.71
CA ALA A 502 -0.10 -3.04 -14.10
C ALA A 502 -0.81 -1.67 -14.29
N ILE A 503 -1.27 -1.05 -13.22
CA ILE A 503 -1.89 0.29 -13.20
C ILE A 503 -1.09 1.30 -12.37
N THR A 504 0.21 1.02 -12.19
CA THR A 504 1.21 1.90 -11.56
C THR A 504 1.04 2.15 -10.05
N ARG A 505 0.24 1.33 -9.33
CA ARG A 505 0.17 1.41 -7.86
C ARG A 505 1.37 0.73 -7.23
N LEU A 506 1.83 1.29 -6.11
CA LEU A 506 2.94 0.75 -5.32
C LEU A 506 2.42 -0.14 -4.18
N TRP A 507 2.99 -1.33 -4.06
CA TRP A 507 2.66 -2.29 -3.01
C TRP A 507 3.93 -2.79 -2.34
N GLN A 508 4.07 -2.55 -1.04
CA GLN A 508 5.17 -3.12 -0.27
C GLN A 508 4.97 -4.64 -0.17
N LEU A 509 5.96 -5.39 -0.63
CA LEU A 509 6.02 -6.85 -0.58
C LEU A 509 7.26 -7.34 0.17
N SER A 510 8.42 -7.31 -0.51
CA SER A 510 9.63 -7.91 0.03
C SER A 510 10.31 -7.00 1.05
N THR A 511 10.93 -7.63 2.04
CA THR A 511 11.68 -6.93 3.07
C THR A 511 12.92 -7.75 3.46
N ILE A 512 14.05 -7.07 3.65
CA ILE A 512 15.30 -7.61 4.22
C ILE A 512 15.66 -6.74 5.43
N GLN A 513 15.75 -7.33 6.62
CA GLN A 513 15.97 -6.60 7.86
C GLN A 513 17.19 -7.17 8.61
N ILE A 514 18.03 -6.31 9.16
CA ILE A 514 19.12 -6.72 10.04
C ILE A 514 18.65 -6.64 11.48
N ASP A 515 18.99 -7.64 12.27
CA ASP A 515 18.64 -7.72 13.68
C ASP A 515 19.85 -8.17 14.52
N PHE A 516 20.29 -7.30 15.39
CA PHE A 516 21.31 -7.58 16.41
C PHE A 516 20.67 -7.81 17.80
N ASN A 517 19.42 -7.42 17.97
CA ASN A 517 18.75 -7.33 19.27
C ASN A 517 18.14 -8.67 19.71
N LEU A 518 17.41 -9.36 18.84
CA LEU A 518 16.84 -10.67 19.19
C LEU A 518 17.91 -11.70 19.52
N PRO A 519 19.01 -11.85 18.75
CA PRO A 519 20.12 -12.71 19.16
C PRO A 519 20.63 -12.42 20.56
N GLN A 520 20.79 -11.16 20.93
CA GLN A 520 21.24 -10.75 22.28
C GLN A 520 20.19 -11.10 23.35
N ARG A 521 18.92 -10.78 23.12
CA ARG A 521 17.81 -11.03 24.09
C ARG A 521 17.62 -12.51 24.37
N PHE A 522 17.88 -13.38 23.41
CA PHE A 522 17.80 -14.83 23.55
C PHE A 522 19.14 -15.47 23.98
N GLY A 523 20.21 -14.69 24.11
CA GLY A 523 21.55 -15.19 24.46
C GLY A 523 22.07 -16.19 23.44
N LEU A 524 21.93 -15.87 22.12
CA LEU A 524 22.43 -16.75 21.06
C LEU A 524 23.93 -16.64 20.93
N GLU A 525 24.60 -17.80 20.83
CA GLU A 525 26.06 -17.87 20.70
C GLU A 525 26.48 -18.90 19.64
N TYR A 526 27.66 -18.70 19.08
CA TYR A 526 28.42 -19.70 18.33
C TYR A 526 29.87 -19.67 18.77
N SER A 527 30.58 -20.81 18.70
CA SER A 527 32.03 -20.89 18.95
C SER A 527 32.78 -20.32 17.75
N GLY A 528 33.54 -19.26 17.95
CA GLY A 528 34.40 -18.65 16.93
C GLY A 528 35.64 -19.50 16.61
N SER A 529 36.42 -19.08 15.61
CA SER A 529 37.73 -19.71 15.29
C SER A 529 38.77 -19.54 16.41
N ASP A 530 38.55 -18.61 17.31
CA ASP A 530 39.32 -18.34 18.51
C ASP A 530 38.88 -19.20 19.72
N ASN A 531 37.95 -20.12 19.52
CA ASN A 531 37.33 -20.96 20.56
C ASN A 531 36.57 -20.16 21.65
N LYS A 532 36.17 -18.93 21.37
CA LYS A 532 35.34 -18.10 22.27
C LYS A 532 33.90 -18.03 21.78
N PRO A 533 32.95 -17.78 22.69
CA PRO A 533 31.58 -17.53 22.32
C PRO A 533 31.45 -16.16 21.63
N HIS A 534 30.74 -16.13 20.53
CA HIS A 534 30.36 -14.92 19.76
C HIS A 534 28.87 -14.90 19.50
N GLN A 535 28.28 -13.70 19.43
CA GLN A 535 26.89 -13.54 19.10
C GLN A 535 26.72 -13.52 17.56
N PRO A 536 25.78 -14.31 16.98
CA PRO A 536 25.46 -14.24 15.56
C PRO A 536 24.66 -12.97 15.25
N ILE A 537 24.75 -12.52 14.01
CA ILE A 537 23.83 -11.53 13.43
C ILE A 537 22.66 -12.29 12.80
N MET A 538 21.46 -11.73 12.91
CA MET A 538 20.27 -12.31 12.32
C MET A 538 19.74 -11.40 11.19
N LEU A 539 19.39 -12.01 10.07
CA LEU A 539 18.66 -11.37 8.98
C LEU A 539 17.25 -11.96 8.90
N HIS A 540 16.25 -11.11 8.85
CA HIS A 540 14.88 -11.47 8.53
C HIS A 540 14.63 -11.20 7.05
N ARG A 541 13.97 -12.11 6.37
CA ARG A 541 13.67 -11.97 4.96
C ARG A 541 12.28 -12.53 4.64
N ALA A 542 11.45 -11.72 4.00
CA ALA A 542 10.24 -12.14 3.31
C ALA A 542 10.31 -11.61 1.88
N ILE A 543 9.94 -12.42 0.88
CA ILE A 543 9.93 -12.02 -0.53
C ILE A 543 8.52 -11.61 -0.95
N LEU A 544 7.54 -12.46 -0.66
CA LEU A 544 6.13 -12.21 -0.98
C LEU A 544 5.44 -11.33 0.06
N GLY A 545 6.06 -11.13 1.23
CA GLY A 545 5.46 -10.55 2.41
C GLY A 545 4.43 -11.48 3.05
N SER A 546 3.32 -11.76 2.37
CA SER A 546 2.42 -12.89 2.66
C SER A 546 1.82 -13.45 1.38
N PHE A 547 1.48 -14.75 1.39
CA PHE A 547 0.82 -15.41 0.25
C PHE A 547 -0.51 -14.73 -0.09
N GLU A 548 -1.28 -14.32 0.92
CA GLU A 548 -2.57 -13.66 0.74
C GLU A 548 -2.41 -12.32 0.03
N ARG A 549 -1.55 -11.44 0.56
CA ARG A 549 -1.31 -10.11 -0.01
C ARG A 549 -0.70 -10.20 -1.41
N PHE A 550 0.30 -11.04 -1.57
CA PHE A 550 0.93 -11.29 -2.87
C PHE A 550 -0.07 -11.81 -3.90
N PHE A 551 -0.91 -12.77 -3.51
CA PHE A 551 -1.93 -13.33 -4.39
C PHE A 551 -2.98 -12.29 -4.79
N GLY A 552 -3.42 -11.45 -3.86
CA GLY A 552 -4.30 -10.32 -4.16
C GLY A 552 -3.70 -9.37 -5.19
N ILE A 553 -2.42 -8.98 -5.00
CA ILE A 553 -1.69 -8.12 -5.95
C ILE A 553 -1.53 -8.84 -7.31
N LEU A 554 -1.23 -10.14 -7.29
CA LEU A 554 -1.05 -10.94 -8.50
C LEU A 554 -2.35 -11.04 -9.33
N ILE A 555 -3.51 -11.23 -8.67
CA ILE A 555 -4.83 -11.21 -9.33
C ILE A 555 -5.05 -9.86 -10.01
N GLU A 556 -4.78 -8.76 -9.32
CA GLU A 556 -4.98 -7.41 -9.86
C GLU A 556 -3.98 -7.08 -10.96
N HIS A 557 -2.72 -7.51 -10.83
CA HIS A 557 -1.69 -7.33 -11.84
C HIS A 557 -2.07 -8.00 -13.17
N TYR A 558 -2.47 -9.26 -13.14
CA TYR A 558 -2.87 -10.01 -14.33
C TYR A 558 -4.36 -9.84 -14.70
N ALA A 559 -5.15 -9.07 -13.95
CA ALA A 559 -6.62 -9.01 -14.11
C ALA A 559 -7.24 -10.42 -14.16
N GLY A 560 -6.74 -11.35 -13.34
CA GLY A 560 -7.13 -12.76 -13.30
C GLY A 560 -6.64 -13.62 -14.47
N ALA A 561 -6.00 -13.03 -15.48
CA ALA A 561 -5.52 -13.74 -16.67
C ALA A 561 -4.09 -14.28 -16.47
N PHE A 562 -3.92 -15.16 -15.50
CA PHE A 562 -2.61 -15.71 -15.13
C PHE A 562 -1.83 -16.30 -16.31
N PRO A 563 -0.47 -16.24 -16.28
CA PRO A 563 0.38 -16.93 -17.24
C PRO A 563 0.21 -18.45 -17.12
N VAL A 564 0.55 -19.18 -18.18
CA VAL A 564 0.30 -20.63 -18.30
C VAL A 564 0.83 -21.44 -17.12
N TRP A 565 2.02 -21.11 -16.63
CA TRP A 565 2.63 -21.85 -15.52
C TRP A 565 1.89 -21.70 -14.19
N LEU A 566 1.16 -20.57 -13.98
CA LEU A 566 0.33 -20.31 -12.79
C LEU A 566 -1.14 -20.69 -13.00
N ALA A 567 -1.65 -20.69 -14.23
CA ALA A 567 -3.07 -20.88 -14.49
C ALA A 567 -3.61 -22.17 -13.85
N PRO A 568 -4.72 -22.15 -13.09
CA PRO A 568 -5.28 -23.35 -12.47
C PRO A 568 -5.77 -24.35 -13.51
N VAL A 569 -6.21 -23.87 -14.67
CA VAL A 569 -6.51 -24.64 -15.87
C VAL A 569 -5.70 -24.03 -17.00
N GLN A 570 -4.77 -24.78 -17.61
CA GLN A 570 -3.88 -24.31 -18.68
C GLN A 570 -4.54 -24.38 -20.04
N ALA A 571 -5.34 -25.43 -20.25
CA ALA A 571 -6.10 -25.62 -21.47
C ALA A 571 -7.45 -26.28 -21.17
N ILE A 572 -8.46 -25.97 -22.01
CA ILE A 572 -9.75 -26.64 -21.97
C ILE A 572 -10.07 -27.23 -23.32
N VAL A 573 -10.45 -28.52 -23.36
CA VAL A 573 -10.83 -29.21 -24.58
C VAL A 573 -12.32 -29.03 -24.83
N LEU A 574 -12.65 -28.55 -26.04
CA LEU A 574 -14.00 -28.15 -26.44
C LEU A 574 -14.46 -28.98 -27.63
N PRO A 575 -15.19 -30.08 -27.43
CA PRO A 575 -15.81 -30.82 -28.53
C PRO A 575 -16.91 -29.97 -29.18
N ILE A 576 -16.94 -29.95 -30.54
CA ILE A 576 -17.94 -29.23 -31.34
C ILE A 576 -19.34 -29.85 -31.16
N SER A 577 -19.41 -31.16 -30.98
CA SER A 577 -20.62 -31.93 -30.74
C SER A 577 -20.33 -33.14 -29.87
N ASP A 578 -21.38 -33.72 -29.29
CA ASP A 578 -21.29 -34.92 -28.42
C ASP A 578 -20.59 -36.11 -29.09
N LYS A 579 -20.59 -36.20 -30.45
CA LYS A 579 -19.90 -37.23 -31.21
C LYS A 579 -18.38 -37.21 -31.01
N HIS A 580 -17.82 -36.06 -30.57
CA HIS A 580 -16.39 -35.87 -30.36
C HIS A 580 -16.00 -35.89 -28.86
N ASN A 581 -16.93 -36.23 -27.95
CA ASN A 581 -16.66 -36.30 -26.54
C ASN A 581 -15.59 -37.31 -26.16
N GLU A 582 -15.59 -38.49 -26.79
CA GLU A 582 -14.57 -39.51 -26.55
C GLU A 582 -13.17 -39.02 -26.95
N GLN A 583 -13.07 -38.34 -28.09
CA GLN A 583 -11.80 -37.77 -28.56
C GLN A 583 -11.34 -36.64 -27.65
N ALA A 584 -12.25 -35.74 -27.21
CA ALA A 584 -11.93 -34.68 -26.25
C ALA A 584 -11.39 -35.25 -24.94
N LEU A 585 -12.00 -36.29 -24.41
CA LEU A 585 -11.54 -37.01 -23.21
C LEU A 585 -10.19 -37.73 -23.43
N ALA A 586 -9.92 -38.20 -24.63
CA ALA A 586 -8.63 -38.81 -24.97
C ALA A 586 -7.50 -37.74 -24.93
N VAL A 587 -7.73 -36.59 -25.56
CA VAL A 587 -6.81 -35.43 -25.51
C VAL A 587 -6.59 -34.95 -24.08
N GLU A 588 -7.67 -34.84 -23.30
CA GLU A 588 -7.56 -34.43 -21.88
C GLU A 588 -6.71 -35.43 -21.09
N ARG A 589 -6.90 -36.76 -21.28
CA ARG A 589 -6.12 -37.78 -20.59
C ARG A 589 -4.65 -37.71 -20.98
N GLU A 590 -4.34 -37.63 -22.28
CA GLU A 590 -2.97 -37.54 -22.78
C GLU A 590 -2.22 -36.37 -22.15
N LEU A 591 -2.81 -35.19 -22.14
CA LEU A 591 -2.22 -33.97 -21.52
C LEU A 591 -2.14 -34.08 -19.99
N LYS A 592 -3.10 -34.72 -19.31
CA LYS A 592 -3.05 -34.97 -17.87
C LYS A 592 -1.97 -35.99 -17.48
N ASP A 593 -1.74 -37.02 -18.28
CA ASP A 593 -0.68 -38.00 -18.04
C ASP A 593 0.71 -37.33 -18.07
N GLU A 594 0.85 -36.26 -18.87
CA GLU A 594 2.02 -35.39 -18.88
C GLU A 594 2.00 -34.32 -17.76
N LYS A 595 1.02 -34.38 -16.84
CA LYS A 595 0.86 -33.52 -15.67
C LYS A 595 0.45 -32.08 -15.96
N PHE A 596 -0.11 -31.80 -17.12
CA PHE A 596 -0.74 -30.52 -17.40
C PHE A 596 -2.13 -30.42 -16.74
N ARG A 597 -2.54 -29.20 -16.42
CA ARG A 597 -3.84 -28.89 -15.80
C ARG A 597 -4.86 -28.63 -16.90
N VAL A 598 -5.49 -29.67 -17.38
CA VAL A 598 -6.43 -29.65 -18.51
C VAL A 598 -7.78 -30.19 -18.07
N THR A 599 -8.85 -29.68 -18.64
CA THR A 599 -10.23 -30.13 -18.44
C THR A 599 -10.98 -30.10 -19.76
N SER A 600 -12.13 -30.80 -19.84
CA SER A 600 -13.02 -30.78 -21.02
C SER A 600 -14.36 -30.15 -20.67
N ASP A 601 -14.97 -29.45 -21.62
CA ASP A 601 -16.35 -28.99 -21.55
C ASP A 601 -17.26 -29.83 -22.44
N LEU A 602 -17.85 -30.86 -21.86
CA LEU A 602 -18.71 -31.84 -22.57
C LEU A 602 -20.20 -31.44 -22.60
N ARG A 603 -20.55 -30.21 -22.16
CA ARG A 603 -21.94 -29.73 -22.19
C ARG A 603 -22.45 -29.68 -23.63
N GLY A 604 -23.75 -29.99 -23.84
CA GLY A 604 -24.44 -29.93 -25.15
C GLY A 604 -24.66 -28.50 -25.69
N GLU A 605 -23.70 -27.60 -25.46
CA GLU A 605 -23.76 -26.19 -25.85
C GLU A 605 -23.04 -25.91 -27.18
N LYS A 606 -23.44 -24.82 -27.86
CA LYS A 606 -22.77 -24.35 -29.08
C LYS A 606 -21.32 -24.00 -28.77
N ILE A 607 -20.39 -24.35 -29.67
CA ILE A 607 -18.95 -24.11 -29.51
C ILE A 607 -18.63 -22.65 -29.17
N GLY A 608 -19.36 -21.67 -29.73
CA GLY A 608 -19.18 -20.26 -29.41
C GLY A 608 -19.50 -19.91 -27.94
N ALA A 609 -20.48 -20.57 -27.33
CA ALA A 609 -20.80 -20.42 -25.91
C ALA A 609 -19.69 -21.02 -25.03
N LYS A 610 -19.20 -22.23 -25.35
CA LYS A 610 -18.08 -22.88 -24.65
C LYS A 610 -16.79 -22.03 -24.71
N ILE A 611 -16.47 -21.46 -25.88
CA ILE A 611 -15.33 -20.55 -26.06
C ILE A 611 -15.49 -19.29 -25.18
N ARG A 612 -16.68 -18.68 -25.19
CA ARG A 612 -16.97 -17.50 -24.36
C ARG A 612 -16.79 -17.81 -22.87
N ASP A 613 -17.34 -18.93 -22.40
CA ASP A 613 -17.20 -19.35 -21.00
C ASP A 613 -15.74 -19.56 -20.61
N ALA A 614 -14.95 -20.22 -21.47
CA ALA A 614 -13.53 -20.42 -21.27
C ALA A 614 -12.75 -19.08 -21.21
N GLN A 615 -13.12 -18.11 -22.05
CA GLN A 615 -12.54 -16.76 -22.03
C GLN A 615 -12.92 -15.98 -20.77
N LEU A 616 -14.15 -16.08 -20.27
CA LEU A 616 -14.57 -15.48 -18.99
C LEU A 616 -13.80 -16.07 -17.81
N ARG A 617 -13.55 -17.38 -17.84
CA ARG A 617 -12.69 -18.08 -16.87
C ARG A 617 -11.19 -17.82 -17.05
N LYS A 618 -10.80 -16.97 -17.99
CA LYS A 618 -9.40 -16.57 -18.27
C LYS A 618 -8.48 -17.74 -18.61
N ILE A 619 -9.01 -18.85 -19.11
CA ILE A 619 -8.21 -20.04 -19.47
C ILE A 619 -7.27 -19.68 -20.64
N PRO A 620 -5.96 -19.97 -20.55
CA PRO A 620 -4.97 -19.60 -21.57
C PRO A 620 -5.27 -20.17 -22.95
N PHE A 621 -5.59 -21.48 -23.03
CA PHE A 621 -5.81 -22.18 -24.29
C PHE A 621 -7.16 -22.91 -24.33
N MET A 622 -7.80 -22.86 -25.48
CA MET A 622 -8.97 -23.65 -25.83
C MET A 622 -8.61 -24.56 -26.99
N LEU A 623 -8.80 -25.84 -26.80
CA LEU A 623 -8.49 -26.93 -27.80
C LEU A 623 -9.81 -27.40 -28.39
N VAL A 624 -10.14 -26.90 -29.58
CA VAL A 624 -11.37 -27.28 -30.26
C VAL A 624 -11.16 -28.61 -30.99
N VAL A 625 -12.09 -29.55 -30.80
CA VAL A 625 -12.09 -30.88 -31.41
C VAL A 625 -13.38 -31.08 -32.21
N GLY A 626 -13.23 -31.14 -33.52
CA GLY A 626 -14.30 -31.47 -34.48
C GLY A 626 -13.95 -32.73 -35.28
N GLU A 627 -14.69 -32.95 -36.33
CA GLU A 627 -14.51 -34.14 -37.19
C GLU A 627 -13.10 -34.19 -37.86
N ARG A 628 -12.59 -33.02 -38.28
CA ARG A 628 -11.27 -32.92 -38.91
C ARG A 628 -10.17 -33.25 -37.94
N GLU A 629 -10.23 -32.64 -36.76
CA GLU A 629 -9.25 -32.81 -35.69
C GLU A 629 -9.25 -34.26 -35.18
N ALA A 630 -10.44 -34.86 -35.04
CA ALA A 630 -10.59 -36.28 -34.66
C ALA A 630 -9.94 -37.26 -35.69
N LEU A 631 -10.13 -36.97 -36.97
CA LEU A 631 -9.56 -37.83 -38.05
C LEU A 631 -8.04 -37.66 -38.18
N SER A 632 -7.52 -36.45 -37.98
CA SER A 632 -6.09 -36.13 -38.13
C SER A 632 -5.27 -36.24 -36.87
N GLN A 633 -5.89 -36.60 -35.72
CA GLN A 633 -5.26 -36.62 -34.38
C GLN A 633 -4.62 -35.27 -33.99
N THR A 634 -5.29 -34.17 -34.33
CA THR A 634 -4.87 -32.80 -34.02
C THR A 634 -5.87 -32.12 -33.10
N VAL A 635 -5.55 -30.92 -32.61
CA VAL A 635 -6.43 -30.02 -31.92
C VAL A 635 -6.34 -28.64 -32.55
N ALA A 636 -7.46 -27.98 -32.78
CA ALA A 636 -7.46 -26.59 -33.21
C ALA A 636 -7.26 -25.67 -31.97
N VAL A 637 -6.07 -25.10 -31.90
CA VAL A 637 -5.63 -24.30 -30.72
C VAL A 637 -6.13 -22.89 -30.86
N ARG A 638 -6.81 -22.42 -29.83
CA ARG A 638 -7.20 -21.04 -29.69
C ARG A 638 -6.59 -20.43 -28.41
N ASP A 639 -5.81 -19.40 -28.59
CA ASP A 639 -5.25 -18.60 -27.51
C ASP A 639 -6.27 -17.55 -27.01
N ARG A 640 -6.33 -17.28 -25.71
CA ARG A 640 -7.27 -16.31 -25.13
C ARG A 640 -7.10 -14.88 -25.64
N VAL A 641 -5.89 -14.50 -26.10
CA VAL A 641 -5.54 -13.15 -26.56
C VAL A 641 -5.37 -13.10 -28.07
N LYS A 642 -4.51 -14.00 -28.62
CA LYS A 642 -4.13 -14.04 -30.03
C LYS A 642 -5.23 -14.64 -30.94
N GLY A 643 -6.20 -15.32 -30.34
CA GLY A 643 -7.27 -15.97 -31.09
C GLY A 643 -6.87 -17.32 -31.68
N ASP A 644 -7.32 -17.62 -32.89
CA ASP A 644 -7.07 -18.89 -33.58
C ASP A 644 -5.59 -19.04 -34.01
N LEU A 645 -4.96 -20.10 -33.59
CA LEU A 645 -3.55 -20.43 -33.91
C LEU A 645 -3.43 -21.57 -34.91
N GLY A 646 -4.55 -22.12 -35.36
CA GLY A 646 -4.57 -23.30 -36.28
C GLY A 646 -4.59 -24.64 -35.56
N ALA A 647 -4.62 -25.71 -36.35
CA ALA A 647 -4.63 -27.07 -35.84
C ALA A 647 -3.20 -27.63 -35.79
N VAL A 648 -2.86 -28.24 -34.66
CA VAL A 648 -1.55 -28.86 -34.41
C VAL A 648 -1.73 -30.26 -33.79
N PRO A 649 -0.75 -31.17 -33.94
CA PRO A 649 -0.72 -32.43 -33.19
C PRO A 649 -0.74 -32.18 -31.68
N VAL A 650 -1.37 -33.05 -30.90
CA VAL A 650 -1.43 -32.94 -29.43
C VAL A 650 -0.03 -32.89 -28.81
N ALA A 651 0.90 -33.71 -29.33
CA ALA A 651 2.29 -33.73 -28.88
C ALA A 651 3.04 -32.39 -29.11
N GLU A 652 2.77 -31.67 -30.19
CA GLU A 652 3.34 -30.35 -30.46
C GLU A 652 2.77 -29.29 -29.49
N PHE A 653 1.48 -29.38 -29.23
CA PHE A 653 0.85 -28.52 -28.23
C PHE A 653 1.39 -28.80 -26.82
N SER A 654 1.58 -30.04 -26.44
CA SER A 654 2.20 -30.46 -25.19
C SER A 654 3.60 -29.84 -25.01
N GLU A 655 4.45 -29.92 -26.05
CA GLU A 655 5.79 -29.32 -26.02
C GLU A 655 5.72 -27.80 -25.83
N ARG A 656 4.78 -27.14 -26.48
CA ARG A 656 4.53 -25.70 -26.26
C ARG A 656 4.16 -25.40 -24.82
N LEU A 657 3.26 -26.16 -24.19
CA LEU A 657 2.92 -26.00 -22.79
C LEU A 657 4.13 -26.17 -21.88
N ARG A 658 4.95 -27.19 -22.14
CA ARG A 658 6.17 -27.50 -21.39
C ARG A 658 7.18 -26.36 -21.45
N GLU A 659 7.36 -25.78 -22.63
CA GLU A 659 8.24 -24.62 -22.81
C GLU A 659 7.73 -23.38 -22.08
N LEU A 660 6.43 -23.08 -22.13
CA LEU A 660 5.81 -21.98 -21.40
C LEU A 660 5.91 -22.16 -19.87
N GLU A 661 5.78 -23.38 -19.36
CA GLU A 661 6.02 -23.68 -17.94
C GLU A 661 7.50 -23.53 -17.57
N ARG A 662 8.41 -24.07 -18.38
CA ARG A 662 9.86 -24.03 -18.13
C ARG A 662 10.40 -22.60 -18.10
N THR A 663 10.00 -21.79 -19.06
CA THR A 663 10.44 -20.39 -19.18
C THR A 663 9.68 -19.44 -18.28
N ARG A 664 8.58 -19.88 -17.68
CA ARG A 664 7.65 -19.03 -16.92
C ARG A 664 7.21 -17.79 -17.71
N ALA A 665 6.98 -17.98 -19.01
CA ALA A 665 6.61 -16.90 -19.91
C ALA A 665 5.37 -16.16 -19.39
N GLN A 666 5.42 -14.82 -19.38
CA GLN A 666 4.33 -13.97 -18.91
C GLN A 666 3.18 -13.90 -19.92
N THR A 667 3.49 -14.17 -21.18
CA THR A 667 2.52 -14.20 -22.30
C THR A 667 2.54 -15.56 -22.96
N THR A 668 1.43 -15.90 -23.62
CA THR A 668 1.26 -17.13 -24.42
C THR A 668 1.95 -17.07 -25.77
#